data_0e53b470935b1b645b1835a2978f5853
#
_entry.id   0e53b470935b1b645b1835a2978f5853
#
_cell.length_a   1.000
_cell.length_b   1.000
_cell.length_c   1.000
_cell.angle_alpha   90.00
_cell.angle_beta   90.00
_cell.angle_gamma   90.00
#
_symmetry.space_group_name_H-M   'P 1'
#
loop_
_entity.id
_entity.type
_entity.pdbx_description
1 polymer ?
#
loop_
_entity_poly.entity_id
_entity_poly.type
_entity_poly.pdbx_seq_one_letter_code
_entity_poly.pdbx_strand_id
1 'polypeptide(L)'
;NSSENTTGEGNAGEMEDIGTADDEETDRQTETEVVTDLTEESETTTDEETGLTVSDVMEQADEEGIDLYSLDEGESITFMARVASTTSTKKVTVTRGACYQYSDYGYGSYLTYQYTVKFGSVSATAYCIQPEKSSPGSGTYDITKLSDGKKLAKVCYYGTKASGDDGFFTEENGYGNLSTGARFILVHLAASYANSGDSAFSGASSKAKTLAMKLYNYCISQPNIPDVEMSFSDANVTAYVDGSSQRTKEITFKADELQSITMKLPSGVKLHNVTTGKTSKAGESVVISGGTKFYLSAPLTQVSDVAGSWSATMKGSITKDYSAYKISTGSGSQDLALVFGEGVDDEKYVDFKVTWVQYASVKVIKKDSKANAKLSGAVFGLYSDADCKNLITKLPATDANGEASAQIVKTQDTVYLKEITAPSGYRINATAYNVKLEVSKTTTVTVPDEEQLGQLTVYKEGEVLTGADVTENVTTFRYEKRRQKGAVYNVYAGADITTAYGTKVYSKGDLVKENLITDSNGSVILKNLHLGTYVVKEVQAPSGFYNAGEEKTVKLAYAGQNVEVVFSETTFTNDRQKAEVIVTKQDKDTENPLNGGIFGIYAASDITNVDGTVVAKKGTLIEKATTGTDGKAKFSADLPLGFSYEVKEEQAPTGYVRNTEDVYQFAFSYTNDKEAKVTFNHTFKNERVTAKISLQKLDAETKKAVPQGDATLEKAVYGLYARENIVHPDGATGVMYKAGDQVATLTTDENGQASVSGCLLYTSPSPRDLS
;
A
#
# COMPACT_ATOMS: atom_id res chain seq x y z
N ASN A 1 -48.98 15.48 -7.38
CA ASN A 1 -50.26 15.08 -6.79
C ASN A 1 -49.97 14.40 -5.49
N SER A 2 -50.01 15.13 -4.46
CA SER A 2 -51.09 15.46 -3.54
C SER A 2 -51.40 14.24 -2.68
N SER A 3 -51.41 14.30 -1.46
CA SER A 3 -51.92 15.15 -0.41
C SER A 3 -52.27 14.24 0.76
N GLU A 4 -51.90 14.69 1.88
CA GLU A 4 -52.72 15.10 3.04
C GLU A 4 -52.91 14.01 4.09
N ASN A 5 -52.39 14.30 5.28
CA ASN A 5 -53.11 14.86 6.46
C ASN A 5 -54.02 13.85 7.17
N THR A 6 -53.88 13.62 8.46
CA THR A 6 -54.39 14.40 9.62
C THR A 6 -54.16 13.62 10.90
N THR A 7 -53.55 14.18 11.94
CA THR A 7 -54.09 14.74 13.21
C THR A 7 -54.89 13.82 14.14
N GLY A 8 -54.59 13.94 15.44
CA GLY A 8 -55.42 13.66 16.60
C GLY A 8 -54.62 13.19 17.79
N GLU A 9 -54.12 14.02 18.72
CA GLU A 9 -54.79 14.50 19.95
C GLU A 9 -55.39 13.33 20.75
N GLY A 10 -54.99 13.11 21.97
CA GLY A 10 -55.18 13.83 23.13
C GLY A 10 -55.20 12.97 24.38
N ASN A 11 -54.79 13.58 25.44
CA ASN A 11 -55.27 13.56 26.83
C ASN A 11 -54.91 12.41 27.78
N ALA A 12 -54.11 12.67 28.83
CA ALA A 12 -54.42 13.24 30.16
C ALA A 12 -55.30 12.32 31.10
N GLY A 13 -54.83 12.18 32.31
CA GLY A 13 -55.55 11.68 33.49
C GLY A 13 -54.64 10.87 34.37
N GLU A 14 -54.02 11.46 35.35
CA GLU A 14 -54.48 11.81 36.71
C GLU A 14 -54.56 10.59 37.63
N MET A 15 -53.71 10.67 38.65
CA MET A 15 -53.93 10.55 40.13
C MET A 15 -54.40 9.23 40.74
N GLU A 16 -53.72 8.83 41.73
CA GLU A 16 -53.91 8.75 43.21
C GLU A 16 -53.11 7.57 43.76
N ASP A 17 -52.19 7.76 44.65
CA ASP A 17 -52.14 8.04 46.10
C ASP A 17 -52.37 6.83 47.02
N ILE A 18 -51.66 6.86 48.18
CA ILE A 18 -51.78 6.09 49.43
C ILE A 18 -50.97 4.78 49.49
N GLY A 19 -49.91 4.69 50.31
CA GLY A 19 -49.81 4.87 51.72
C GLY A 19 -48.82 3.94 52.38
N THR A 20 -48.12 4.51 53.31
CA THR A 20 -47.64 4.01 54.64
C THR A 20 -46.59 2.89 54.72
N ALA A 21 -45.41 3.29 55.15
CA ALA A 21 -44.68 2.99 56.39
C ALA A 21 -44.35 1.54 56.67
N ASP A 22 -43.06 1.22 56.83
CA ASP A 22 -42.47 1.00 58.15
C ASP A 22 -40.95 0.76 58.02
N ASP A 23 -40.28 1.26 59.00
CA ASP A 23 -38.92 1.22 59.46
C ASP A 23 -38.14 -0.08 59.19
N GLU A 24 -36.90 0.07 58.65
CA GLU A 24 -35.73 -0.64 59.17
C GLU A 24 -34.50 0.28 59.03
N GLU A 25 -34.02 0.66 60.16
CA GLU A 25 -32.76 1.35 60.49
C GLU A 25 -31.60 0.47 60.06
N THR A 26 -30.83 0.92 59.06
CA THR A 26 -29.45 0.45 58.81
C THR A 26 -28.53 1.62 58.69
N ASP A 27 -27.67 1.60 59.66
CA ASP A 27 -26.44 2.37 59.95
C ASP A 27 -25.80 2.90 58.65
N ARG A 28 -25.98 4.20 58.40
CA ARG A 28 -25.18 4.96 57.41
C ARG A 28 -24.14 5.73 58.18
N GLN A 29 -22.90 5.29 58.00
CA GLN A 29 -21.78 6.16 58.22
C GLN A 29 -21.92 7.37 57.29
N THR A 30 -22.04 8.50 57.90
CA THR A 30 -22.11 9.82 57.24
C THR A 30 -20.71 10.16 56.76
N GLU A 31 -20.48 10.04 55.44
CA GLU A 31 -19.41 10.75 54.79
C GLU A 31 -19.77 12.24 54.76
N THR A 32 -18.89 13.06 55.33
CA THR A 32 -19.11 14.50 55.39
C THR A 32 -18.76 15.11 54.01
N GLU A 33 -19.77 15.43 53.25
CA GLU A 33 -19.60 16.28 52.06
C GLU A 33 -19.18 17.68 52.42
N VAL A 34 -17.97 18.09 52.05
CA VAL A 34 -17.57 19.49 52.08
C VAL A 34 -18.19 20.18 50.90
N VAL A 35 -19.15 21.02 51.15
CA VAL A 35 -19.94 21.77 50.17
C VAL A 35 -19.06 22.76 49.46
N THR A 36 -19.02 22.69 48.15
CA THR A 36 -18.41 23.68 47.23
C THR A 36 -19.29 24.90 47.10
N ASP A 37 -19.35 25.74 48.11
CA ASP A 37 -19.83 27.12 47.98
C ASP A 37 -18.95 28.07 48.82
N LEU A 38 -17.79 28.42 48.27
CA LEU A 38 -16.88 29.41 48.85
C LEU A 38 -17.34 30.80 48.44
N THR A 39 -18.46 31.27 49.01
CA THR A 39 -18.74 32.71 49.06
C THR A 39 -18.04 33.32 50.25
N GLU A 40 -17.44 34.51 50.02
CA GLU A 40 -16.62 35.29 50.92
C GLU A 40 -17.27 35.60 52.28
N GLU A 41 -17.57 34.64 53.17
CA GLU A 41 -17.89 34.94 54.56
C GLU A 41 -17.39 33.82 55.48
N SER A 42 -16.39 34.20 56.26
CA SER A 42 -15.87 33.65 57.50
C SER A 42 -14.68 32.67 57.43
N GLU A 43 -13.50 33.21 57.74
CA GLU A 43 -12.25 32.48 58.07
C GLU A 43 -12.34 31.62 59.37
N THR A 44 -13.53 31.41 59.94
CA THR A 44 -13.67 30.82 61.27
C THR A 44 -14.66 29.66 61.40
N THR A 45 -15.11 29.06 60.31
CA THR A 45 -15.89 27.82 60.40
C THR A 45 -14.96 26.61 60.54
N THR A 46 -14.96 25.99 61.70
CA THR A 46 -14.28 24.73 61.99
C THR A 46 -15.25 23.59 61.72
N ASP A 47 -14.80 22.56 61.01
CA ASP A 47 -15.48 21.27 60.89
C ASP A 47 -15.55 20.61 62.27
N GLU A 48 -16.74 20.26 62.75
CA GLU A 48 -16.95 19.69 64.13
C GLU A 48 -16.34 18.30 64.26
N GLU A 49 -16.05 17.59 63.17
CA GLU A 49 -15.53 16.18 63.19
C GLU A 49 -14.00 16.14 63.12
N THR A 50 -13.36 17.03 62.39
CA THR A 50 -11.90 17.05 62.22
C THR A 50 -11.19 18.15 62.97
N GLY A 51 -11.91 19.19 63.42
CA GLY A 51 -11.36 20.35 64.12
C GLY A 51 -10.51 21.27 63.23
N LEU A 52 -10.57 21.10 61.91
CA LEU A 52 -9.83 21.92 60.93
C LEU A 52 -10.69 23.10 60.45
N THR A 53 -10.06 24.25 60.28
CA THR A 53 -10.71 25.42 59.67
C THR A 53 -10.57 25.36 58.14
N VAL A 54 -11.40 26.11 57.42
CA VAL A 54 -11.25 26.25 55.94
C VAL A 54 -9.84 26.77 55.57
N SER A 55 -9.24 27.61 56.42
CA SER A 55 -7.88 28.10 56.22
C SER A 55 -6.85 26.96 56.31
N ASP A 56 -7.03 26.03 57.28
CA ASP A 56 -6.11 24.89 57.46
C ASP A 56 -6.21 23.94 56.23
N VAL A 57 -7.40 23.77 55.67
CA VAL A 57 -7.62 22.95 54.47
C VAL A 57 -7.00 23.62 53.26
N MET A 58 -7.13 24.92 53.09
CA MET A 58 -6.52 25.67 52.00
C MET A 58 -5.00 25.68 52.06
N GLU A 59 -4.42 25.87 53.28
CA GLU A 59 -2.97 25.83 53.46
C GLU A 59 -2.40 24.44 53.18
N GLN A 60 -3.09 23.38 53.57
CA GLN A 60 -2.67 22.02 53.30
C GLN A 60 -2.81 21.65 51.80
N ALA A 61 -3.81 22.16 51.10
CA ALA A 61 -3.97 22.00 49.66
C ALA A 61 -2.84 22.70 48.90
N ASP A 62 -2.48 23.93 49.29
CA ASP A 62 -1.34 24.69 48.73
C ASP A 62 -0.01 23.97 48.95
N GLU A 63 0.23 23.44 50.16
CA GLU A 63 1.44 22.67 50.47
C GLU A 63 1.56 21.39 49.65
N GLU A 64 0.42 20.73 49.33
CA GLU A 64 0.36 19.50 48.54
C GLU A 64 0.25 19.78 47.03
N GLY A 65 0.12 21.05 46.61
CA GLY A 65 -0.01 21.44 45.18
C GLY A 65 -1.34 21.07 44.57
N ILE A 66 -2.40 21.03 45.37
CA ILE A 66 -3.75 20.66 44.97
C ILE A 66 -4.55 21.95 44.74
N ASP A 67 -5.04 22.14 43.51
CA ASP A 67 -5.92 23.26 43.18
C ASP A 67 -7.37 22.88 43.49
N LEU A 68 -7.88 23.32 44.64
CA LEU A 68 -9.23 23.05 45.09
C LEU A 68 -10.32 23.65 44.18
N TYR A 69 -9.97 24.64 43.34
CA TYR A 69 -10.92 25.27 42.39
C TYR A 69 -11.02 24.50 41.06
N SER A 70 -10.19 23.50 40.89
CA SER A 70 -10.23 22.64 39.67
C SER A 70 -10.99 21.35 39.85
N LEU A 71 -11.65 21.13 40.99
CA LEU A 71 -12.41 19.94 41.29
C LEU A 71 -13.77 19.97 40.58
N ASP A 72 -14.15 18.87 39.92
CA ASP A 72 -15.47 18.71 39.34
C ASP A 72 -16.53 18.37 40.42
N GLU A 73 -17.82 18.67 40.14
CA GLU A 73 -18.91 18.44 41.07
C GLU A 73 -19.03 16.95 41.44
N GLY A 74 -18.83 16.67 42.74
CA GLY A 74 -18.81 15.27 43.27
C GLY A 74 -17.41 14.67 43.48
N GLU A 75 -16.34 15.38 43.16
CA GLU A 75 -14.98 15.03 43.58
C GLU A 75 -14.71 15.47 45.00
N SER A 76 -14.14 14.58 45.83
CA SER A 76 -13.74 14.88 47.21
C SER A 76 -12.29 14.52 47.42
N ILE A 77 -11.59 15.38 48.16
CA ILE A 77 -10.24 15.14 48.61
C ILE A 77 -10.27 15.03 50.15
N THR A 78 -9.69 13.94 50.68
CA THR A 78 -9.58 13.72 52.11
C THR A 78 -8.19 14.12 52.56
N PHE A 79 -8.10 15.19 53.32
CA PHE A 79 -6.89 15.58 54.03
C PHE A 79 -6.78 14.84 55.35
N MET A 80 -5.66 14.20 55.60
CA MET A 80 -5.34 13.66 56.92
C MET A 80 -4.70 14.77 57.75
N ALA A 81 -5.26 15.04 58.88
CA ALA A 81 -4.71 16.03 59.80
C ALA A 81 -3.26 15.71 60.15
N ARG A 82 -2.30 16.43 59.58
CA ARG A 82 -0.93 16.43 60.05
C ARG A 82 -0.91 17.09 61.42
N VAL A 83 -0.78 16.26 62.47
CA VAL A 83 -0.41 16.81 63.76
C VAL A 83 0.94 17.48 63.59
N ALA A 84 0.95 18.79 63.54
CA ALA A 84 2.16 19.57 63.48
C ALA A 84 3.12 19.08 64.57
N SER A 85 4.28 18.63 64.17
CA SER A 85 5.37 18.30 65.08
C SER A 85 5.88 19.59 65.69
N THR A 86 5.10 20.12 66.60
CA THR A 86 5.71 21.11 67.57
C THR A 86 6.74 20.34 68.37
N THR A 87 7.94 20.84 68.45
CA THR A 87 9.00 20.43 69.38
C THR A 87 8.57 20.66 70.83
N SER A 88 7.39 20.13 71.19
CA SER A 88 7.03 20.03 72.61
C SER A 88 7.72 18.79 73.17
N THR A 89 8.55 18.94 74.19
CA THR A 89 9.09 17.84 74.97
C THR A 89 7.92 16.97 75.42
N LYS A 90 7.68 15.83 74.66
CA LYS A 90 6.62 14.88 75.02
C LYS A 90 6.99 14.30 76.40
N LYS A 91 6.03 14.23 77.32
CA LYS A 91 6.19 13.60 78.65
C LYS A 91 5.58 12.23 78.65
N VAL A 92 6.25 11.26 79.27
CA VAL A 92 5.83 9.92 79.42
C VAL A 92 5.72 9.50 80.88
N THR A 93 4.77 8.61 81.15
CA THR A 93 4.64 8.03 82.51
C THR A 93 5.52 6.77 82.58
N VAL A 94 6.46 6.83 83.55
CA VAL A 94 7.37 5.70 83.84
C VAL A 94 6.96 5.09 85.17
N THR A 95 6.80 3.79 85.17
CA THR A 95 6.48 2.95 86.30
C THR A 95 7.66 2.06 86.62
N ARG A 96 8.23 2.14 87.82
CA ARG A 96 9.28 1.24 88.29
C ARG A 96 8.69 -0.11 88.69
N GLY A 97 9.19 -1.20 88.05
CA GLY A 97 8.72 -2.55 88.22
C GLY A 97 9.67 -3.49 88.94
N ALA A 98 9.83 -4.71 88.46
CA ALA A 98 10.65 -5.75 89.06
C ALA A 98 12.14 -5.34 89.26
N CYS A 99 12.72 -5.72 90.38
CA CYS A 99 14.15 -5.60 90.65
C CYS A 99 14.83 -6.92 90.19
N TYR A 100 15.92 -6.80 89.43
CA TYR A 100 16.77 -7.89 89.07
C TYR A 100 18.12 -7.77 89.70
N GLN A 101 18.41 -8.72 90.65
CA GLN A 101 19.73 -8.81 91.29
C GLN A 101 20.67 -9.59 90.38
N TYR A 102 21.84 -9.02 90.09
CA TYR A 102 22.83 -9.67 89.22
C TYR A 102 23.34 -11.00 89.78
N SER A 103 23.42 -11.09 91.16
CA SER A 103 23.82 -12.28 91.90
C SER A 103 22.91 -13.49 91.56
N ASP A 104 21.60 -13.31 91.33
CA ASP A 104 20.63 -14.37 91.08
C ASP A 104 20.88 -15.08 89.77
N TYR A 105 21.63 -14.46 88.85
CA TYR A 105 21.94 -14.95 87.50
C TYR A 105 23.48 -15.21 87.35
N GLY A 106 24.27 -15.06 88.38
CA GLY A 106 25.71 -15.16 88.32
C GLY A 106 26.38 -14.07 87.50
N TYR A 107 25.78 -12.89 87.45
CA TYR A 107 26.20 -11.77 86.63
C TYR A 107 26.95 -10.64 87.43
N GLY A 108 27.07 -10.83 88.71
CA GLY A 108 27.82 -9.84 89.53
C GLY A 108 27.10 -9.45 90.81
N SER A 109 27.46 -8.29 91.43
CA SER A 109 26.88 -7.81 92.66
C SER A 109 26.01 -6.55 92.51
N TYR A 110 25.66 -6.19 91.28
CA TYR A 110 24.82 -5.04 90.95
C TYR A 110 23.35 -5.39 90.87
N LEU A 111 22.46 -4.43 90.77
CA LEU A 111 21.04 -4.61 90.56
C LEU A 111 20.50 -3.58 89.57
N THR A 112 19.42 -3.96 88.84
CA THR A 112 18.71 -3.05 87.95
C THR A 112 17.19 -3.28 88.06
N TYR A 113 16.42 -2.31 87.66
CA TYR A 113 14.98 -2.36 87.67
C TYR A 113 14.43 -2.39 86.26
N GLN A 114 13.40 -3.12 86.04
CA GLN A 114 12.61 -3.00 84.87
C GLN A 114 11.66 -1.81 84.97
N TYR A 115 11.59 -1.01 83.96
CA TYR A 115 10.65 0.09 83.85
C TYR A 115 9.65 -0.13 82.81
N THR A 116 8.39 0.16 83.15
CA THR A 116 7.32 0.21 82.16
C THR A 116 7.03 1.64 81.85
N VAL A 117 7.13 2.01 80.59
CA VAL A 117 6.86 3.37 80.09
C VAL A 117 5.56 3.31 79.30
N LYS A 118 4.61 4.17 79.64
CA LYS A 118 3.37 4.38 78.90
C LYS A 118 3.45 5.58 78.01
N PHE A 119 3.14 5.40 76.75
CA PHE A 119 3.00 6.43 75.76
C PHE A 119 1.66 6.20 75.03
N GLY A 120 0.67 7.08 75.30
CA GLY A 120 -0.70 6.82 74.85
C GLY A 120 -1.23 5.47 75.31
N SER A 121 -1.75 4.67 74.39
CA SER A 121 -2.23 3.31 74.62
C SER A 121 -1.14 2.23 74.67
N VAL A 122 0.10 2.59 74.26
CA VAL A 122 1.21 1.64 74.10
C VAL A 122 2.08 1.62 75.37
N SER A 123 2.58 0.43 75.77
CA SER A 123 3.53 0.26 76.86
C SER A 123 4.79 -0.43 76.37
N ALA A 124 5.97 0.08 76.78
CA ALA A 124 7.24 -0.53 76.46
C ALA A 124 8.13 -0.70 77.71
N THR A 125 9.09 -1.62 77.61
CA THR A 125 10.11 -1.81 78.65
C THR A 125 11.28 -0.87 78.40
N ALA A 126 11.67 -0.11 79.43
CA ALA A 126 12.85 0.72 79.36
C ALA A 126 13.98 0.19 80.25
N TYR A 127 15.18 0.54 79.87
CA TYR A 127 16.45 0.13 80.53
C TYR A 127 17.22 1.32 81.03
N CYS A 128 17.75 1.21 82.22
CA CYS A 128 18.69 2.16 82.73
C CYS A 128 19.96 2.20 81.88
N ILE A 129 20.55 3.38 81.70
CA ILE A 129 21.71 3.58 80.77
C ILE A 129 22.89 4.35 81.41
N GLN A 130 22.84 4.65 82.71
CA GLN A 130 23.89 5.38 83.42
C GLN A 130 24.14 4.72 84.83
N PRO A 131 24.87 3.63 84.85
CA PRO A 131 25.03 2.84 86.07
C PRO A 131 25.70 3.56 87.22
N GLU A 132 26.35 4.63 86.93
CA GLU A 132 26.99 5.53 87.96
C GLU A 132 25.96 6.36 88.78
N LYS A 133 24.71 6.40 88.31
CA LYS A 133 23.64 7.18 88.96
C LYS A 133 22.65 6.27 89.68
N SER A 134 21.82 6.82 90.56
CA SER A 134 20.74 6.06 91.22
C SER A 134 19.64 5.73 90.29
N SER A 135 18.97 4.55 90.50
CA SER A 135 17.80 4.11 89.70
C SER A 135 16.64 5.09 89.87
N PRO A 136 16.01 5.56 88.78
CA PRO A 136 14.90 6.50 88.89
C PRO A 136 13.67 5.92 89.56
N GLY A 137 12.86 6.82 90.16
CA GLY A 137 11.53 6.47 90.69
C GLY A 137 10.48 6.34 89.59
N SER A 138 9.24 5.94 89.95
CA SER A 138 8.11 6.15 89.13
C SER A 138 7.75 7.60 88.99
N GLY A 139 7.34 8.06 87.82
CA GLY A 139 7.08 9.53 87.64
C GLY A 139 6.76 9.80 86.13
N THR A 140 6.59 11.11 85.87
CA THR A 140 6.41 11.64 84.54
C THR A 140 7.71 12.36 84.14
N TYR A 141 8.26 11.92 82.98
CA TYR A 141 9.58 12.37 82.54
C TYR A 141 9.56 12.82 81.09
N ASP A 142 10.52 13.69 80.74
CA ASP A 142 10.70 14.10 79.34
C ASP A 142 11.33 12.99 78.49
N ILE A 143 10.82 12.79 77.27
CA ILE A 143 11.28 11.81 76.32
C ILE A 143 11.83 12.48 75.04
N THR A 144 12.94 11.96 74.52
CA THR A 144 13.60 12.49 73.31
C THR A 144 13.84 11.32 72.34
N LYS A 145 13.42 11.47 71.07
CA LYS A 145 13.67 10.47 70.01
C LYS A 145 15.18 10.37 69.70
N LEU A 146 15.68 9.16 69.62
CA LEU A 146 17.04 8.87 69.19
C LEU A 146 17.05 8.68 67.65
N SER A 147 18.14 9.09 67.00
CA SER A 147 18.31 8.75 65.59
C SER A 147 18.57 7.24 65.40
N ASP A 148 18.00 6.66 64.38
CA ASP A 148 17.90 5.21 64.11
C ASP A 148 19.25 4.51 63.97
N GLY A 149 20.29 5.25 63.56
CA GLY A 149 21.66 4.75 63.45
C GLY A 149 22.47 4.78 64.74
N LYS A 150 21.93 5.31 65.87
CA LYS A 150 22.66 5.35 67.15
C LYS A 150 22.82 3.97 67.74
N LYS A 151 23.99 3.66 68.24
CA LYS A 151 24.32 2.37 68.89
C LYS A 151 23.29 1.99 69.99
N LEU A 152 22.90 2.99 70.82
CA LEU A 152 21.90 2.84 71.84
C LEU A 152 20.53 2.47 71.28
N ALA A 153 20.12 3.13 70.21
CA ALA A 153 18.86 2.83 69.52
C ALA A 153 18.85 1.39 68.97
N LYS A 154 19.95 0.98 68.30
CA LYS A 154 20.07 -0.40 67.80
C LYS A 154 20.04 -1.44 68.91
N VAL A 155 20.66 -1.18 70.07
CA VAL A 155 20.58 -2.11 71.20
C VAL A 155 19.16 -2.21 71.76
N CYS A 156 18.43 -1.09 71.89
CA CYS A 156 17.05 -1.09 72.34
C CYS A 156 16.13 -1.85 71.37
N TYR A 157 16.41 -1.82 70.09
CA TYR A 157 15.60 -2.49 69.04
C TYR A 157 15.98 -3.94 68.87
N TYR A 158 17.24 -4.25 68.54
CA TYR A 158 17.68 -5.62 68.27
C TYR A 158 18.00 -6.44 69.47
N GLY A 159 18.24 -5.81 70.64
CA GLY A 159 18.45 -6.47 71.90
C GLY A 159 17.16 -6.88 72.60
N THR A 160 16.00 -6.51 72.07
CA THR A 160 14.69 -6.85 72.59
C THR A 160 13.90 -7.63 71.49
N LYS A 161 12.63 -7.97 71.79
CA LYS A 161 11.77 -8.61 70.78
C LYS A 161 11.10 -7.56 69.82
N ALA A 162 11.51 -6.36 69.82
CA ALA A 162 10.94 -5.31 68.97
C ALA A 162 11.17 -5.57 67.47
N SER A 163 12.25 -6.27 67.11
CA SER A 163 12.53 -6.71 65.73
C SER A 163 11.62 -7.88 65.24
N GLY A 164 10.72 -8.35 66.09
CA GLY A 164 9.74 -9.37 65.69
C GLY A 164 10.22 -10.81 65.84
N ASP A 165 11.48 -11.03 66.07
CA ASP A 165 12.12 -12.34 66.30
C ASP A 165 12.81 -12.37 67.68
N ASP A 166 13.34 -13.54 68.06
CA ASP A 166 14.11 -13.67 69.29
C ASP A 166 15.52 -13.04 69.17
N GLY A 167 15.86 -12.48 67.98
CA GLY A 167 17.12 -11.72 67.76
C GLY A 167 18.37 -12.48 68.16
N PHE A 168 19.14 -11.88 69.06
CA PHE A 168 20.33 -12.49 69.63
C PHE A 168 20.02 -13.75 70.50
N PHE A 169 18.85 -13.81 71.12
CA PHE A 169 18.47 -14.84 72.10
C PHE A 169 17.84 -16.08 71.45
N THR A 170 18.40 -16.60 70.42
CA THR A 170 17.99 -17.82 69.75
C THR A 170 18.75 -19.05 70.24
N GLU A 171 18.19 -20.27 70.04
CA GLU A 171 18.90 -21.52 70.28
C GLU A 171 20.12 -21.69 69.40
N GLU A 172 20.04 -21.18 68.15
CA GLU A 172 21.12 -21.22 67.16
C GLU A 172 22.35 -20.42 67.66
N ASN A 173 22.12 -19.28 68.30
CA ASN A 173 23.21 -18.49 68.88
C ASN A 173 23.66 -19.02 70.26
N GLY A 174 23.01 -20.06 70.82
CA GLY A 174 23.33 -20.68 72.07
C GLY A 174 22.81 -19.88 73.28
N TYR A 175 21.92 -18.93 73.12
CA TYR A 175 21.36 -18.05 74.16
C TYR A 175 19.83 -18.18 74.32
N GLY A 176 19.20 -19.06 73.57
CA GLY A 176 17.73 -19.29 73.62
C GLY A 176 17.21 -19.67 74.98
N ASN A 177 17.97 -20.39 75.79
CA ASN A 177 17.59 -20.89 77.10
C ASN A 177 17.81 -19.94 78.24
N LEU A 178 18.23 -18.66 77.98
CA LEU A 178 18.39 -17.69 79.05
C LEU A 178 17.03 -17.25 79.57
N SER A 179 16.89 -17.20 80.94
CA SER A 179 15.67 -16.71 81.58
C SER A 179 15.41 -15.24 81.23
N THR A 180 14.13 -14.83 81.36
CA THR A 180 13.71 -13.44 81.10
C THR A 180 14.54 -12.40 81.89
N GLY A 181 14.85 -12.69 83.14
CA GLY A 181 15.68 -11.81 83.94
C GLY A 181 17.15 -11.74 83.48
N ALA A 182 17.71 -12.91 83.09
CA ALA A 182 19.07 -12.92 82.52
C ALA A 182 19.14 -12.14 81.21
N ARG A 183 18.18 -12.29 80.34
CA ARG A 183 18.08 -11.51 79.05
C ARG A 183 17.94 -10.02 79.35
N PHE A 184 17.05 -9.66 80.31
CA PHE A 184 16.86 -8.24 80.71
C PHE A 184 18.14 -7.60 81.20
N ILE A 185 18.92 -8.26 82.07
CA ILE A 185 20.22 -7.73 82.60
C ILE A 185 21.21 -7.58 81.43
N LEU A 186 21.26 -8.51 80.49
CA LEU A 186 22.20 -8.42 79.37
C LEU A 186 21.87 -7.24 78.42
N VAL A 187 20.57 -7.02 78.13
CA VAL A 187 20.12 -5.84 77.34
C VAL A 187 20.42 -4.54 78.09
N HIS A 188 20.11 -4.53 79.39
CA HIS A 188 20.45 -3.33 80.24
C HIS A 188 21.97 -3.01 80.23
N LEU A 189 22.85 -4.03 80.37
CA LEU A 189 24.29 -3.84 80.33
C LEU A 189 24.76 -3.39 78.93
N ALA A 190 24.20 -3.96 77.86
CA ALA A 190 24.51 -3.58 76.50
C ALA A 190 24.05 -2.13 76.16
N ALA A 191 22.84 -1.76 76.59
CA ALA A 191 22.30 -0.41 76.46
C ALA A 191 23.13 0.64 77.29
N SER A 192 23.45 0.30 78.57
CA SER A 192 24.31 1.11 79.41
C SER A 192 25.68 1.29 78.74
N TYR A 193 26.29 0.23 78.19
CA TYR A 193 27.57 0.34 77.45
C TYR A 193 27.46 1.23 76.21
N ALA A 194 26.38 1.09 75.46
CA ALA A 194 26.16 1.95 74.31
C ALA A 194 26.07 3.43 74.63
N ASN A 195 25.59 3.77 75.84
CA ASN A 195 25.47 5.15 76.34
C ASN A 195 26.70 5.66 77.15
N SER A 196 27.27 4.84 78.02
CA SER A 196 28.23 5.24 79.06
C SER A 196 29.59 4.55 78.98
N GLY A 197 29.80 3.63 78.00
CA GLY A 197 31.03 2.87 77.77
C GLY A 197 31.32 1.87 78.94
N ASP A 198 32.59 1.66 79.27
CA ASP A 198 33.04 0.64 80.20
C ASP A 198 32.50 0.82 81.65
N SER A 199 32.05 1.99 82.03
CA SER A 199 31.39 2.22 83.34
C SER A 199 30.13 1.39 83.54
N ALA A 200 29.50 0.96 82.40
CA ALA A 200 28.35 0.05 82.36
C ALA A 200 28.57 -1.32 83.07
N PHE A 201 29.79 -1.74 83.18
CA PHE A 201 30.16 -3.03 83.76
C PHE A 201 30.60 -2.95 85.26
N SER A 202 30.42 -1.80 85.89
CA SER A 202 30.65 -1.64 87.35
C SER A 202 29.75 -2.64 88.10
N GLY A 203 30.35 -3.48 88.91
CA GLY A 203 29.62 -4.55 89.64
C GLY A 203 29.14 -5.79 88.80
N ALA A 204 29.41 -5.77 87.50
CA ALA A 204 29.11 -6.90 86.67
C ALA A 204 30.26 -7.96 86.62
N SER A 205 29.92 -9.25 86.61
CA SER A 205 30.93 -10.30 86.47
C SER A 205 31.55 -10.36 85.05
N SER A 206 32.77 -10.92 84.93
CA SER A 206 33.39 -11.12 83.63
C SER A 206 32.50 -11.89 82.62
N LYS A 207 31.71 -12.83 83.12
CA LYS A 207 30.73 -13.61 82.32
C LYS A 207 29.68 -12.64 81.78
N ALA A 208 29.10 -11.78 82.64
CA ALA A 208 28.05 -10.85 82.22
C ALA A 208 28.61 -9.85 81.20
N LYS A 209 29.81 -9.27 81.47
CA LYS A 209 30.50 -8.39 80.48
C LYS A 209 30.69 -9.01 79.17
N THR A 210 31.20 -10.29 79.11
CA THR A 210 31.42 -10.99 77.87
C THR A 210 30.17 -11.20 77.08
N LEU A 211 29.02 -11.60 77.74
CA LEU A 211 27.75 -11.82 77.07
C LEU A 211 27.10 -10.51 76.64
N ALA A 212 27.14 -9.47 77.46
CA ALA A 212 26.60 -8.17 77.10
C ALA A 212 27.36 -7.55 75.91
N MET A 213 28.70 -7.72 75.84
CA MET A 213 29.49 -7.27 74.72
C MET A 213 29.19 -8.07 73.42
N LYS A 214 28.91 -9.39 73.51
CA LYS A 214 28.46 -10.12 72.36
C LYS A 214 27.10 -9.64 71.83
N LEU A 215 26.14 -9.41 72.72
CA LEU A 215 24.85 -8.85 72.41
C LEU A 215 25.02 -7.43 71.82
N TYR A 216 25.79 -6.58 72.40
CA TYR A 216 26.08 -5.25 71.87
C TYR A 216 26.67 -5.30 70.43
N ASN A 217 27.69 -6.13 70.22
CA ASN A 217 28.29 -6.27 68.90
C ASN A 217 27.30 -6.80 67.86
N TYR A 218 26.46 -7.78 68.24
CA TYR A 218 25.36 -8.24 67.42
C TYR A 218 24.42 -7.09 67.03
N CYS A 219 23.94 -6.31 67.99
CA CYS A 219 22.98 -5.23 67.75
C CYS A 219 23.59 -4.13 66.84
N ILE A 220 24.85 -3.74 67.05
CA ILE A 220 25.45 -2.68 66.25
C ILE A 220 25.83 -3.13 64.83
N SER A 221 25.98 -4.44 64.60
CA SER A 221 26.22 -5.02 63.26
C SER A 221 24.95 -5.07 62.41
N GLN A 222 23.79 -4.94 63.05
CA GLN A 222 22.50 -4.98 62.36
C GLN A 222 22.28 -3.64 61.58
N PRO A 223 21.35 -3.61 60.58
CA PRO A 223 20.90 -2.36 59.96
C PRO A 223 20.45 -1.28 60.95
N ASN A 224 20.21 -0.08 60.46
CA ASN A 224 19.55 0.95 61.30
C ASN A 224 18.13 0.49 61.63
N ILE A 225 17.51 1.05 62.65
CA ILE A 225 16.08 0.84 62.92
C ILE A 225 15.34 1.25 61.62
N PRO A 226 14.39 0.46 61.16
CA PRO A 226 13.64 0.76 59.96
C PRO A 226 13.08 2.18 59.96
N ASP A 227 13.41 2.94 58.93
CA ASP A 227 12.82 4.27 58.70
C ASP A 227 11.40 4.09 58.18
N VAL A 228 10.50 4.93 58.69
CA VAL A 228 9.10 4.91 58.30
C VAL A 228 8.84 5.66 56.99
N GLU A 229 9.82 6.32 56.44
CA GLU A 229 9.71 6.99 55.15
C GLU A 229 9.59 5.94 54.04
N MET A 230 8.47 6.02 53.29
CA MET A 230 8.23 5.21 52.15
C MET A 230 8.06 6.10 50.91
N SER A 231 8.64 5.69 49.83
CA SER A 231 8.36 6.29 48.52
C SER A 231 8.62 5.31 47.39
N PHE A 232 8.11 5.61 46.21
CA PHE A 232 8.53 4.95 44.98
C PHE A 232 9.58 5.79 44.27
N SER A 233 10.50 5.15 43.55
CA SER A 233 11.45 5.87 42.69
C SER A 233 10.75 6.75 41.65
N ASP A 234 9.52 6.40 41.31
CA ASP A 234 8.58 7.16 40.51
C ASP A 234 7.18 6.74 40.93
N ALA A 235 6.42 7.65 41.49
CA ALA A 235 5.07 7.40 41.99
C ALA A 235 4.01 7.50 40.88
N ASN A 236 4.28 8.26 39.79
CA ASN A 236 3.39 8.47 38.69
C ASN A 236 4.01 7.95 37.39
N VAL A 237 3.64 6.74 36.98
CA VAL A 237 4.29 6.03 35.90
C VAL A 237 3.36 5.87 34.69
N THR A 238 3.81 6.26 33.51
CA THR A 238 3.12 5.95 32.26
C THR A 238 3.67 4.65 31.68
N ALA A 239 2.77 3.72 31.36
CA ALA A 239 3.10 2.48 30.67
C ALA A 239 3.46 2.73 29.20
N TYR A 240 4.21 1.81 28.62
CA TYR A 240 4.53 1.78 27.19
C TYR A 240 4.29 0.38 26.61
N VAL A 241 4.18 0.31 25.30
CA VAL A 241 3.98 -0.97 24.58
C VAL A 241 5.24 -1.81 24.63
N ASP A 242 5.09 -3.09 24.95
CA ASP A 242 6.14 -4.10 24.90
C ASP A 242 5.59 -5.38 24.26
N GLY A 243 5.82 -5.53 22.97
CA GLY A 243 5.28 -6.62 22.16
C GLY A 243 3.74 -6.62 22.13
N SER A 244 3.13 -7.72 22.59
CA SER A 244 1.67 -7.89 22.68
C SER A 244 1.05 -7.41 24.00
N SER A 245 1.83 -6.78 24.87
CA SER A 245 1.44 -6.24 26.16
C SER A 245 1.94 -4.82 26.34
N GLN A 246 1.54 -4.20 27.43
CA GLN A 246 2.07 -2.93 27.91
C GLN A 246 2.69 -3.09 29.28
N ARG A 247 3.71 -2.31 29.60
CA ARG A 247 4.38 -2.35 30.89
C ARG A 247 4.89 -0.99 31.33
N THR A 248 5.12 -0.86 32.65
CA THR A 248 5.82 0.28 33.21
C THR A 248 7.34 0.12 33.05
N LYS A 249 8.10 1.21 33.17
CA LYS A 249 9.51 1.11 33.50
C LYS A 249 9.72 0.43 34.84
N GLU A 250 10.95 0.08 35.17
CA GLU A 250 11.30 -0.46 36.49
C GLU A 250 11.16 0.62 37.58
N ILE A 251 10.54 0.21 38.68
CA ILE A 251 10.26 1.05 39.83
C ILE A 251 10.91 0.41 41.04
N THR A 252 11.50 1.20 41.94
CA THR A 252 12.03 0.72 43.20
C THR A 252 11.16 1.24 44.32
N PHE A 253 10.67 0.35 45.19
CA PHE A 253 10.05 0.72 46.45
C PHE A 253 11.16 1.13 47.43
N LYS A 254 11.26 2.42 47.69
CA LYS A 254 12.25 3.01 48.59
C LYS A 254 11.67 2.98 50.01
N ALA A 255 12.06 1.99 50.76
CA ALA A 255 11.74 1.80 52.16
C ALA A 255 12.84 0.96 52.82
N ASP A 256 12.86 0.88 54.14
CA ASP A 256 13.74 -0.04 54.86
C ASP A 256 13.42 -1.51 54.48
N GLU A 257 14.42 -2.39 54.45
CA GLU A 257 14.27 -3.81 54.08
C GLU A 257 13.27 -4.56 54.98
N LEU A 258 13.09 -4.14 56.21
CA LEU A 258 12.12 -4.71 57.17
C LEU A 258 10.70 -4.17 56.98
N GLN A 259 10.53 -3.13 56.15
CA GLN A 259 9.22 -2.60 55.80
C GLN A 259 8.66 -3.27 54.60
N SER A 260 7.34 -3.45 54.58
CA SER A 260 6.65 -3.99 53.41
C SER A 260 5.29 -3.36 53.24
N ILE A 261 4.84 -3.28 52.04
CA ILE A 261 3.47 -2.90 51.69
C ILE A 261 2.76 -4.06 51.03
N THR A 262 1.44 -4.13 51.17
CA THR A 262 0.60 -5.05 50.42
C THR A 262 -0.14 -4.29 49.36
N MET A 263 0.23 -4.55 48.09
CA MET A 263 -0.34 -3.89 46.96
C MET A 263 -1.41 -4.76 46.30
N LYS A 264 -2.64 -4.27 46.24
CA LYS A 264 -3.74 -4.95 45.52
C LYS A 264 -3.65 -4.56 44.05
N LEU A 265 -3.33 -5.53 43.16
CA LEU A 265 -3.26 -5.30 41.72
C LEU A 265 -4.66 -5.26 41.10
N PRO A 266 -4.92 -4.33 40.14
CA PRO A 266 -6.15 -4.37 39.35
C PRO A 266 -6.25 -5.64 38.51
N SER A 267 -7.48 -5.99 38.09
CA SER A 267 -7.72 -7.14 37.21
C SER A 267 -6.88 -7.01 35.91
N GLY A 268 -6.22 -8.09 35.52
CA GLY A 268 -5.34 -8.10 34.34
C GLY A 268 -3.92 -7.63 34.57
N VAL A 269 -3.66 -6.91 35.65
CA VAL A 269 -2.31 -6.38 35.97
C VAL A 269 -1.49 -7.44 36.70
N LYS A 270 -0.24 -7.61 36.29
CA LYS A 270 0.76 -8.48 36.93
C LYS A 270 1.95 -7.63 37.42
N LEU A 271 2.52 -8.04 38.55
CA LEU A 271 3.79 -7.49 39.04
C LEU A 271 4.92 -8.46 38.69
N HIS A 272 5.97 -7.92 38.13
CA HIS A 272 7.22 -8.62 37.85
C HIS A 272 8.30 -8.10 38.82
N ASN A 273 8.62 -8.89 39.82
CA ASN A 273 9.67 -8.56 40.79
C ASN A 273 11.04 -8.83 40.17
N VAL A 274 11.75 -7.76 39.80
CA VAL A 274 13.07 -7.84 39.19
C VAL A 274 14.13 -8.36 40.15
N THR A 275 13.97 -8.04 41.44
CA THR A 275 14.94 -8.46 42.51
C THR A 275 14.91 -9.98 42.68
N THR A 276 13.74 -10.61 42.62
CA THR A 276 13.58 -12.06 42.87
C THR A 276 13.33 -12.87 41.60
N GLY A 277 13.07 -12.22 40.46
CA GLY A 277 12.69 -12.86 39.19
C GLY A 277 11.26 -13.45 39.20
N LYS A 278 10.45 -13.23 40.23
CA LYS A 278 9.09 -13.79 40.36
C LYS A 278 8.06 -12.88 39.70
N THR A 279 7.04 -13.49 39.10
CA THR A 279 5.88 -12.78 38.53
C THR A 279 4.61 -13.20 39.24
N SER A 280 3.76 -12.23 39.63
CA SER A 280 2.48 -12.48 40.28
C SER A 280 1.42 -13.01 39.28
N LYS A 281 0.33 -13.56 39.80
CA LYS A 281 -0.89 -13.74 39.00
C LYS A 281 -1.55 -12.39 38.75
N ALA A 282 -2.34 -12.30 37.69
CA ALA A 282 -3.08 -11.09 37.37
C ALA A 282 -4.14 -10.80 38.45
N GLY A 283 -4.22 -9.57 38.94
CA GLY A 283 -5.18 -9.14 39.94
C GLY A 283 -4.90 -9.64 41.36
N GLU A 284 -3.73 -10.23 41.62
CA GLU A 284 -3.32 -10.74 42.93
C GLU A 284 -2.92 -9.62 43.88
N SER A 285 -3.09 -9.84 45.21
CA SER A 285 -2.46 -8.99 46.22
C SER A 285 -1.03 -9.44 46.43
N VAL A 286 -0.07 -8.53 46.26
CA VAL A 286 1.38 -8.81 46.35
C VAL A 286 2.01 -8.03 47.48
N VAL A 287 2.89 -8.69 48.22
CA VAL A 287 3.72 -8.04 49.27
C VAL A 287 5.02 -7.59 48.62
N ILE A 288 5.34 -6.33 48.80
CA ILE A 288 6.57 -5.68 48.29
C ILE A 288 7.37 -5.18 49.52
N SER A 289 8.56 -5.73 49.70
CA SER A 289 9.48 -5.29 50.75
C SER A 289 10.32 -4.11 50.29
N GLY A 290 10.82 -3.32 51.26
CA GLY A 290 11.75 -2.22 50.99
C GLY A 290 12.93 -2.66 50.13
N GLY A 291 13.39 -1.79 49.24
CA GLY A 291 14.45 -2.08 48.28
C GLY A 291 14.02 -2.91 47.06
N THR A 292 12.79 -3.45 47.03
CA THR A 292 12.31 -4.27 45.86
C THR A 292 12.21 -3.42 44.62
N LYS A 293 12.84 -3.91 43.53
CA LYS A 293 12.70 -3.40 42.19
C LYS A 293 11.68 -4.23 41.41
N PHE A 294 10.71 -3.59 40.76
CA PHE A 294 9.65 -4.26 40.04
C PHE A 294 9.17 -3.43 38.84
N TYR A 295 8.40 -4.04 37.95
CA TYR A 295 7.56 -3.35 36.97
C TYR A 295 6.18 -4.02 36.90
N LEU A 296 5.19 -3.29 36.42
CA LEU A 296 3.86 -3.78 36.19
C LEU A 296 3.62 -4.00 34.70
N SER A 297 2.88 -5.05 34.36
CA SER A 297 2.43 -5.32 33.00
C SER A 297 0.94 -5.60 32.93
N ALA A 298 0.32 -5.26 31.79
CA ALA A 298 -1.08 -5.53 31.50
C ALA A 298 -1.27 -5.86 30.02
N PRO A 299 -2.29 -6.65 29.62
CA PRO A 299 -2.67 -6.82 28.22
C PRO A 299 -3.06 -5.48 27.59
N LEU A 300 -2.81 -5.32 26.30
CA LEU A 300 -3.20 -4.11 25.54
C LEU A 300 -4.73 -3.89 25.52
N THR A 301 -5.50 -4.96 25.63
CA THR A 301 -6.95 -4.95 25.47
C THR A 301 -7.74 -4.80 26.78
N GLN A 302 -7.11 -4.95 27.94
CA GLN A 302 -7.84 -5.15 29.20
C GLN A 302 -8.04 -3.87 30.03
N VAL A 303 -7.56 -2.75 29.56
CA VAL A 303 -7.47 -1.53 30.38
C VAL A 303 -8.54 -0.50 30.07
N SER A 304 -9.62 -0.87 29.43
CA SER A 304 -10.48 0.14 28.84
C SER A 304 -11.96 -0.19 28.84
N ASP A 305 -12.55 -0.32 30.02
CA ASP A 305 -14.01 -0.22 30.12
C ASP A 305 -14.49 1.22 30.33
N VAL A 306 -13.59 2.18 30.28
CA VAL A 306 -13.92 3.59 30.51
C VAL A 306 -13.50 4.41 29.29
N ALA A 307 -14.44 5.13 28.73
CA ALA A 307 -14.16 6.12 27.72
C ALA A 307 -13.31 7.25 28.32
N GLY A 308 -12.04 7.31 27.95
CA GLY A 308 -11.11 8.32 28.49
C GLY A 308 -9.79 7.75 28.96
N SER A 309 -9.03 8.52 29.71
CA SER A 309 -7.79 8.09 30.31
C SER A 309 -8.04 7.14 31.47
N TRP A 310 -7.39 5.97 31.44
CA TRP A 310 -7.46 5.03 32.54
C TRP A 310 -6.19 5.10 33.37
N SER A 311 -6.33 5.34 34.68
CA SER A 311 -5.22 5.31 35.63
C SER A 311 -5.60 4.45 36.84
N ALA A 312 -4.68 3.58 37.27
CA ALA A 312 -4.82 2.82 38.50
C ALA A 312 -3.95 3.44 39.59
N THR A 313 -4.57 3.85 40.66
CA THR A 313 -3.87 4.28 41.87
C THR A 313 -3.81 3.11 42.83
N MET A 314 -2.62 2.81 43.36
CA MET A 314 -2.37 1.78 44.35
C MET A 314 -1.87 2.42 45.64
N LYS A 315 -2.43 1.98 46.75
CA LYS A 315 -2.04 2.42 48.07
C LYS A 315 -1.42 1.29 48.84
N GLY A 316 -0.30 1.51 49.51
CA GLY A 316 0.30 0.56 50.39
C GLY A 316 0.35 1.16 51.80
N SER A 317 0.31 0.30 52.83
CA SER A 317 0.40 0.72 54.22
C SER A 317 1.55 0.05 54.93
N ILE A 318 2.14 0.73 55.90
CA ILE A 318 3.11 0.18 56.85
C ILE A 318 2.38 -0.33 58.06
N THR A 319 2.73 -1.54 58.53
CA THR A 319 2.08 -2.18 59.62
C THR A 319 2.67 -1.85 61.02
N LYS A 320 3.91 -1.34 61.08
CA LYS A 320 4.54 -0.97 62.36
C LYS A 320 5.60 0.12 62.16
N ASP A 321 5.58 1.12 63.04
CA ASP A 321 6.62 2.14 63.20
C ASP A 321 7.40 1.88 64.48
N TYR A 322 8.70 1.77 64.40
CA TYR A 322 9.56 1.59 65.57
C TYR A 322 10.46 2.84 65.75
N SER A 323 10.38 3.47 66.91
CA SER A 323 11.25 4.56 67.25
C SER A 323 11.93 4.32 68.61
N ALA A 324 13.21 4.58 68.67
CA ALA A 324 13.98 4.52 69.92
C ALA A 324 14.00 5.89 70.61
N TYR A 325 13.90 5.85 71.91
CA TYR A 325 13.81 7.05 72.74
C TYR A 325 14.75 6.97 73.96
N LYS A 326 15.16 8.13 74.39
CA LYS A 326 15.83 8.38 75.66
C LYS A 326 14.90 9.15 76.59
N ILE A 327 14.77 8.73 77.80
CA ILE A 327 14.02 9.43 78.86
C ILE A 327 15.01 10.08 79.84
N SER A 328 14.86 11.37 80.00
CA SER A 328 15.67 12.14 80.96
C SER A 328 14.99 12.22 82.30
N THR A 329 15.58 11.58 83.29
CA THR A 329 14.97 11.42 84.62
C THR A 329 15.53 12.43 85.68
N GLY A 330 16.42 13.33 85.25
CA GLY A 330 17.04 14.32 86.13
C GLY A 330 18.53 14.08 86.48
N SER A 331 19.23 15.07 86.99
CA SER A 331 20.68 15.00 87.15
C SER A 331 21.21 13.97 88.14
N GLY A 332 20.41 13.55 89.08
CA GLY A 332 20.80 12.60 90.14
C GLY A 332 20.41 11.18 89.91
N SER A 333 19.58 10.86 88.85
CA SER A 333 19.10 9.54 88.51
C SER A 333 19.51 9.14 87.11
N GLN A 334 19.47 7.85 86.86
CA GLN A 334 19.81 7.26 85.57
C GLN A 334 18.74 7.56 84.48
N ASP A 335 19.19 8.04 83.32
CA ASP A 335 18.31 8.08 82.17
C ASP A 335 17.92 6.69 81.74
N LEU A 336 16.80 6.62 81.06
CA LEU A 336 16.28 5.34 80.51
C LEU A 336 16.31 5.38 78.96
N ALA A 337 16.44 4.21 78.38
CA ALA A 337 16.30 4.05 76.97
C ALA A 337 15.31 2.90 76.63
N LEU A 338 14.57 3.06 75.58
CA LEU A 338 13.57 2.10 75.13
C LEU A 338 13.33 2.23 73.63
N VAL A 339 12.64 1.27 73.10
CA VAL A 339 12.04 1.35 71.78
C VAL A 339 10.53 1.15 71.91
N PHE A 340 9.79 1.97 71.23
CA PHE A 340 8.38 1.78 71.00
C PHE A 340 8.16 1.22 69.60
N GLY A 341 7.30 0.18 69.51
CA GLY A 341 6.58 -0.13 68.26
C GLY A 341 5.20 0.48 68.41
N GLU A 342 4.95 1.58 67.79
CA GLU A 342 3.62 2.14 67.72
C GLU A 342 2.80 1.20 66.84
N GLY A 343 1.75 0.61 67.40
CA GLY A 343 0.70 -0.05 66.66
C GLY A 343 -0.09 1.05 65.95
N VAL A 344 -0.30 0.87 64.72
CA VAL A 344 -0.77 1.85 63.79
C VAL A 344 -2.22 2.17 64.03
N ASP A 345 -2.52 3.24 64.75
CA ASP A 345 -3.77 3.96 64.60
C ASP A 345 -3.69 4.98 63.47
N ASP A 346 -2.49 5.34 62.99
CA ASP A 346 -2.24 6.12 61.81
C ASP A 346 -1.57 5.24 60.75
N GLU A 347 -2.35 4.65 59.84
CA GLU A 347 -1.83 3.96 58.68
C GLU A 347 -1.05 4.95 57.80
N LYS A 348 0.25 4.71 57.65
CA LYS A 348 1.05 5.49 56.68
C LYS A 348 0.89 4.90 55.29
N TYR A 349 0.45 5.73 54.38
CA TYR A 349 0.21 5.33 52.99
C TYR A 349 1.30 5.86 52.09
N VAL A 350 1.58 5.11 51.02
CA VAL A 350 2.38 5.57 49.89
C VAL A 350 1.53 5.36 48.63
N ASP A 351 1.31 6.43 47.90
CA ASP A 351 0.55 6.40 46.66
C ASP A 351 1.43 6.03 45.51
N PHE A 352 0.84 5.23 44.58
CA PHE A 352 1.48 4.83 43.36
C PHE A 352 0.43 4.79 42.26
N LYS A 353 0.66 5.56 41.18
CA LYS A 353 -0.26 5.70 40.05
C LYS A 353 0.37 5.18 38.78
N VAL A 354 -0.36 4.37 38.02
CA VAL A 354 0.01 3.92 36.70
C VAL A 354 -1.01 4.43 35.68
N THR A 355 -0.53 5.15 34.69
CA THR A 355 -1.33 5.53 33.53
C THR A 355 -1.07 4.52 32.43
N TRP A 356 -2.09 3.75 32.10
CA TRP A 356 -2.05 2.76 31.03
C TRP A 356 -2.28 3.42 29.68
N VAL A 357 -1.61 2.88 28.64
CA VAL A 357 -1.75 3.36 27.28
C VAL A 357 -3.10 2.93 26.73
N GLN A 358 -3.85 3.86 26.17
CA GLN A 358 -5.14 3.58 25.50
C GLN A 358 -4.91 3.16 24.06
N TYR A 359 -5.67 2.18 23.62
CA TYR A 359 -5.60 1.65 22.25
C TYR A 359 -6.92 1.76 21.53
N ALA A 360 -6.83 1.96 20.23
CA ALA A 360 -7.93 1.80 19.29
C ALA A 360 -7.48 0.93 18.12
N SER A 361 -8.40 0.25 17.49
CA SER A 361 -8.13 -0.56 16.31
C SER A 361 -8.79 0.06 15.10
N VAL A 362 -8.08 0.04 13.98
CA VAL A 362 -8.61 0.43 12.68
C VAL A 362 -8.60 -0.80 11.78
N LYS A 363 -9.75 -1.10 11.18
CA LYS A 363 -9.92 -2.19 10.21
C LYS A 363 -10.31 -1.60 8.87
N VAL A 364 -9.67 -2.06 7.82
CA VAL A 364 -10.00 -1.73 6.44
C VAL A 364 -10.69 -2.90 5.78
N ILE A 365 -11.70 -2.62 4.97
CA ILE A 365 -12.30 -3.58 4.05
C ILE A 365 -12.12 -3.02 2.63
N LYS A 366 -11.26 -3.67 1.86
CA LYS A 366 -10.96 -3.31 0.48
C LYS A 366 -11.87 -4.01 -0.50
N LYS A 367 -12.48 -3.28 -1.43
CA LYS A 367 -13.45 -3.82 -2.38
C LYS A 367 -13.27 -3.24 -3.78
N ASP A 368 -13.66 -4.02 -4.79
CA ASP A 368 -13.95 -3.49 -6.11
C ASP A 368 -15.15 -2.53 -6.06
N SER A 369 -15.05 -1.40 -6.76
CA SER A 369 -16.06 -0.33 -6.71
C SER A 369 -17.38 -0.71 -7.38
N LYS A 370 -17.37 -1.64 -8.35
CA LYS A 370 -18.54 -2.05 -9.14
C LYS A 370 -19.07 -3.41 -8.71
N ALA A 371 -18.19 -4.40 -8.60
CA ALA A 371 -18.56 -5.77 -8.28
C ALA A 371 -18.68 -6.04 -6.78
N ASN A 372 -18.20 -5.13 -5.90
CA ASN A 372 -18.07 -5.34 -4.46
C ASN A 372 -17.21 -6.56 -4.08
N ALA A 373 -16.43 -7.09 -5.02
CA ALA A 373 -15.51 -8.18 -4.76
C ALA A 373 -14.43 -7.75 -3.74
N LYS A 374 -14.04 -8.67 -2.87
CA LYS A 374 -12.99 -8.44 -1.87
C LYS A 374 -11.62 -8.42 -2.55
N LEU A 375 -10.77 -7.47 -2.17
CA LEU A 375 -9.47 -7.26 -2.83
C LEU A 375 -8.33 -7.44 -1.86
N SER A 376 -7.44 -8.40 -2.14
CA SER A 376 -6.23 -8.65 -1.39
C SER A 376 -5.04 -7.84 -1.92
N GLY A 377 -4.04 -7.60 -1.07
CA GLY A 377 -2.77 -6.99 -1.44
C GLY A 377 -2.72 -5.46 -1.35
N ALA A 378 -3.80 -4.78 -0.96
CA ALA A 378 -3.78 -3.36 -0.69
C ALA A 378 -3.04 -3.04 0.61
N VAL A 379 -2.23 -1.99 0.63
CA VAL A 379 -1.52 -1.50 1.83
C VAL A 379 -1.98 -0.10 2.15
N PHE A 380 -2.30 0.13 3.42
CA PHE A 380 -2.76 1.42 3.92
C PHE A 380 -1.80 2.01 4.95
N GLY A 381 -1.72 3.33 4.99
CA GLY A 381 -1.09 4.09 6.07
C GLY A 381 -2.14 4.76 6.95
N LEU A 382 -1.90 4.77 8.26
CA LEU A 382 -2.60 5.61 9.21
C LEU A 382 -1.73 6.83 9.51
N TYR A 383 -2.32 8.00 9.41
CA TYR A 383 -1.64 9.29 9.56
C TYR A 383 -2.30 10.11 10.64
N SER A 384 -1.50 10.94 11.35
CA SER A 384 -1.99 11.84 12.39
C SER A 384 -2.61 13.13 11.83
N ASP A 385 -2.36 13.46 10.57
CA ASP A 385 -2.77 14.69 9.91
C ASP A 385 -3.55 14.45 8.62
N ALA A 386 -4.41 15.40 8.25
CA ALA A 386 -5.28 15.32 7.09
C ALA A 386 -4.52 15.30 5.75
N ASP A 387 -3.35 15.91 5.70
CA ASP A 387 -2.49 15.90 4.51
C ASP A 387 -1.75 14.57 4.32
N CYS A 388 -1.86 13.66 5.28
CA CYS A 388 -1.20 12.36 5.29
C CYS A 388 0.34 12.46 5.14
N LYS A 389 0.97 13.38 5.87
CA LYS A 389 2.42 13.59 5.92
C LYS A 389 3.08 12.84 7.06
N ASN A 390 2.40 12.75 8.21
CA ASN A 390 2.92 12.16 9.44
C ASN A 390 2.35 10.75 9.64
N LEU A 391 3.10 9.75 9.18
CA LEU A 391 2.71 8.35 9.28
C LEU A 391 2.80 7.84 10.72
N ILE A 392 1.70 7.34 11.27
CA ILE A 392 1.66 6.64 12.57
C ILE A 392 2.12 5.19 12.38
N THR A 393 1.47 4.47 11.46
CA THR A 393 1.80 3.07 11.14
C THR A 393 1.26 2.68 9.78
N LYS A 394 1.77 1.55 9.24
CA LYS A 394 1.19 0.89 8.07
C LYS A 394 0.41 -0.33 8.51
N LEU A 395 -0.76 -0.54 7.91
CA LEU A 395 -1.46 -1.79 8.05
C LEU A 395 -0.76 -2.88 7.23
N PRO A 396 -0.89 -4.15 7.60
CA PRO A 396 -0.49 -5.26 6.72
C PRO A 396 -1.26 -5.19 5.40
N ALA A 397 -0.79 -5.88 4.39
CA ALA A 397 -1.54 -6.01 3.14
C ALA A 397 -2.90 -6.69 3.41
N THR A 398 -3.96 -6.23 2.73
CA THR A 398 -5.28 -6.85 2.84
C THR A 398 -5.23 -8.33 2.45
N ASP A 399 -5.91 -9.17 3.21
CA ASP A 399 -5.99 -10.62 3.02
C ASP A 399 -6.99 -11.02 1.90
N ALA A 400 -7.26 -12.30 1.77
CA ALA A 400 -8.22 -12.83 0.80
C ALA A 400 -9.67 -12.35 1.05
N ASN A 401 -10.01 -11.90 2.26
CA ASN A 401 -11.30 -11.29 2.60
C ASN A 401 -11.30 -9.78 2.33
N GLY A 402 -10.23 -9.23 1.80
CA GLY A 402 -10.03 -7.80 1.61
C GLY A 402 -9.82 -7.04 2.91
N GLU A 403 -9.39 -7.71 3.98
CA GLU A 403 -9.32 -7.13 5.31
C GLU A 403 -7.88 -6.91 5.77
N ALA A 404 -7.64 -5.77 6.40
CA ALA A 404 -6.42 -5.47 7.12
C ALA A 404 -6.76 -4.68 8.37
N SER A 405 -6.00 -4.88 9.45
CA SER A 405 -6.21 -4.14 10.69
C SER A 405 -4.89 -3.79 11.36
N ALA A 406 -4.92 -2.69 12.10
CA ALA A 406 -3.84 -2.30 13.00
C ALA A 406 -4.42 -1.79 14.31
N GLN A 407 -3.72 -2.09 15.39
CA GLN A 407 -3.96 -1.51 16.69
C GLN A 407 -2.94 -0.39 16.92
N ILE A 408 -3.41 0.77 17.35
CA ILE A 408 -2.57 1.95 17.58
C ILE A 408 -2.85 2.54 18.95
N VAL A 409 -1.86 3.26 19.49
CA VAL A 409 -2.05 4.10 20.68
C VAL A 409 -2.95 5.26 20.30
N LYS A 410 -4.02 5.45 21.08
CA LYS A 410 -4.93 6.58 20.89
C LYS A 410 -4.32 7.85 21.52
N THR A 411 -3.65 8.63 20.69
CA THR A 411 -3.09 9.95 21.09
C THR A 411 -3.98 11.12 20.65
N GLN A 412 -5.00 10.84 19.81
CA GLN A 412 -5.95 11.82 19.29
C GLN A 412 -7.26 11.14 18.91
N ASP A 413 -8.34 11.89 18.70
CA ASP A 413 -9.65 11.34 18.42
C ASP A 413 -9.87 10.93 16.97
N THR A 414 -9.14 11.53 16.05
CA THR A 414 -9.27 11.28 14.60
C THR A 414 -7.91 11.05 13.98
N VAL A 415 -7.80 9.97 13.21
CA VAL A 415 -6.64 9.68 12.34
C VAL A 415 -7.11 9.59 10.89
N TYR A 416 -6.18 9.60 9.96
CA TYR A 416 -6.47 9.58 8.53
C TYR A 416 -5.93 8.30 7.91
N LEU A 417 -6.80 7.57 7.23
CA LEU A 417 -6.45 6.35 6.52
C LEU A 417 -6.29 6.68 5.03
N LYS A 418 -5.16 6.33 4.44
CA LYS A 418 -4.89 6.53 3.02
C LYS A 418 -4.23 5.30 2.43
N GLU A 419 -4.62 4.96 1.21
CA GLU A 419 -3.98 3.88 0.47
C GLU A 419 -2.57 4.26 0.03
N ILE A 420 -1.61 3.37 0.23
CA ILE A 420 -0.21 3.50 -0.19
C ILE A 420 0.04 2.62 -1.41
N THR A 421 -0.52 1.42 -1.40
CA THR A 421 -0.37 0.45 -2.48
C THR A 421 -1.75 -0.12 -2.80
N ALA A 422 -2.16 0.02 -4.05
CA ALA A 422 -3.38 -0.59 -4.55
C ALA A 422 -3.18 -2.08 -4.87
N PRO A 423 -4.23 -2.90 -4.88
CA PRO A 423 -4.16 -4.25 -5.39
C PRO A 423 -3.70 -4.29 -6.86
N SER A 424 -3.05 -5.37 -7.26
CA SER A 424 -2.64 -5.53 -8.66
C SER A 424 -3.84 -5.48 -9.61
N GLY A 425 -3.73 -4.72 -10.68
CA GLY A 425 -4.81 -4.49 -11.64
C GLY A 425 -5.73 -3.31 -11.30
N TYR A 426 -5.48 -2.63 -10.18
CA TYR A 426 -6.26 -1.49 -9.75
C TYR A 426 -5.46 -0.20 -9.76
N ARG A 427 -6.15 0.92 -9.89
CA ARG A 427 -5.58 2.24 -9.67
C ARG A 427 -5.71 2.63 -8.21
N ILE A 428 -4.75 3.39 -7.70
CA ILE A 428 -4.74 3.82 -6.30
C ILE A 428 -5.92 4.74 -5.99
N ASN A 429 -6.53 4.53 -4.84
CA ASN A 429 -7.51 5.46 -4.28
C ASN A 429 -6.78 6.53 -3.47
N ALA A 430 -6.69 7.73 -4.03
CA ALA A 430 -5.97 8.84 -3.41
C ALA A 430 -6.71 9.48 -2.22
N THR A 431 -7.94 9.06 -1.92
CA THR A 431 -8.79 9.63 -0.86
C THR A 431 -8.19 9.37 0.52
N ALA A 432 -8.10 10.39 1.34
CA ALA A 432 -7.83 10.29 2.77
C ALA A 432 -9.16 10.16 3.52
N TYR A 433 -9.33 9.06 4.26
CA TYR A 433 -10.54 8.77 5.02
C TYR A 433 -10.36 9.18 6.48
N ASN A 434 -11.26 9.99 7.01
CA ASN A 434 -11.30 10.32 8.44
C ASN A 434 -11.74 9.10 9.24
N VAL A 435 -10.96 8.74 10.24
CA VAL A 435 -11.22 7.60 11.12
C VAL A 435 -11.31 8.07 12.55
N LYS A 436 -12.53 8.08 13.11
CA LYS A 436 -12.74 8.39 14.52
C LYS A 436 -12.31 7.20 15.36
N LEU A 437 -11.43 7.43 16.32
CA LEU A 437 -10.93 6.42 17.23
C LEU A 437 -11.75 6.37 18.50
N GLU A 438 -12.20 5.19 18.88
CA GLU A 438 -12.82 4.91 20.17
C GLU A 438 -11.98 3.89 20.92
N VAL A 439 -11.77 4.14 22.22
CA VAL A 439 -10.93 3.29 23.08
C VAL A 439 -11.47 1.86 23.09
N SER A 440 -10.60 0.90 22.90
CA SER A 440 -10.88 -0.55 22.83
C SER A 440 -11.87 -0.99 21.77
N LYS A 441 -12.22 -0.11 20.86
CA LYS A 441 -13.10 -0.46 19.75
C LYS A 441 -12.33 -0.52 18.43
N THR A 442 -12.93 -1.21 17.48
CA THR A 442 -12.44 -1.28 16.10
C THR A 442 -13.33 -0.41 15.22
N THR A 443 -12.75 0.63 14.64
CA THR A 443 -13.41 1.42 13.60
C THR A 443 -13.12 0.79 12.25
N THR A 444 -14.18 0.45 11.50
CA THR A 444 -14.07 -0.17 10.17
C THR A 444 -14.30 0.85 9.07
N VAL A 445 -13.38 0.90 8.10
CA VAL A 445 -13.47 1.75 6.91
C VAL A 445 -13.53 0.86 5.67
N THR A 446 -14.52 1.08 4.82
CA THR A 446 -14.62 0.42 3.51
C THR A 446 -14.04 1.31 2.43
N VAL A 447 -13.05 0.82 1.71
CA VAL A 447 -12.36 1.57 0.65
C VAL A 447 -12.57 0.86 -0.69
N PRO A 448 -13.30 1.48 -1.64
CA PRO A 448 -13.47 0.95 -2.98
C PRO A 448 -12.29 1.35 -3.87
N ASP A 449 -11.90 0.46 -4.80
CA ASP A 449 -10.99 0.78 -5.90
C ASP A 449 -11.65 0.55 -7.25
N GLU A 450 -11.15 1.27 -8.24
CA GLU A 450 -11.52 1.09 -9.63
C GLU A 450 -10.47 0.27 -10.36
N GLU A 451 -10.94 -0.75 -11.08
CA GLU A 451 -10.10 -1.55 -11.96
C GLU A 451 -9.41 -0.67 -13.00
N GLN A 452 -8.12 -0.87 -13.23
CA GLN A 452 -7.41 -0.23 -14.32
C GLN A 452 -7.88 -0.83 -15.63
N LEU A 453 -8.47 -0.01 -16.49
CA LEU A 453 -8.95 -0.41 -17.80
C LEU A 453 -8.01 0.09 -18.89
N GLY A 454 -8.16 -0.47 -20.10
CA GLY A 454 -7.38 -0.12 -21.25
C GLY A 454 -8.18 0.53 -22.36
N GLN A 455 -7.45 1.23 -23.25
CA GLN A 455 -7.92 1.75 -24.49
C GLN A 455 -7.02 1.24 -25.62
N LEU A 456 -7.65 0.68 -26.67
CA LEU A 456 -6.98 0.24 -27.88
C LEU A 456 -7.35 1.18 -29.04
N THR A 457 -6.33 1.72 -29.71
CA THR A 457 -6.49 2.48 -30.94
C THR A 457 -5.99 1.66 -32.11
N VAL A 458 -6.84 1.48 -33.12
CA VAL A 458 -6.46 0.81 -34.36
C VAL A 458 -6.38 1.86 -35.47
N TYR A 459 -5.26 1.93 -36.12
CA TYR A 459 -5.01 2.82 -37.23
C TYR A 459 -4.98 2.05 -38.54
N LYS A 460 -5.50 2.68 -39.60
CA LYS A 460 -5.40 2.20 -40.97
C LYS A 460 -4.59 3.12 -41.82
N GLU A 461 -3.63 2.55 -42.54
CA GLU A 461 -2.82 3.24 -43.53
C GLU A 461 -2.91 2.54 -44.91
N GLY A 462 -2.75 3.32 -45.93
CA GLY A 462 -2.69 2.83 -47.30
C GLY A 462 -2.03 3.88 -48.22
N GLU A 463 -1.51 3.43 -49.35
CA GLU A 463 -0.88 4.28 -50.34
C GLU A 463 -1.91 5.09 -51.13
N VAL A 464 -1.69 6.39 -51.23
CA VAL A 464 -2.47 7.30 -52.06
C VAL A 464 -1.56 7.96 -53.11
N LEU A 465 -2.09 8.23 -54.30
CA LEU A 465 -1.37 8.92 -55.36
C LEU A 465 -1.12 10.37 -54.92
N THR A 466 0.15 10.80 -54.91
CA THR A 466 0.55 12.16 -54.55
C THR A 466 1.14 12.91 -55.74
N GLY A 467 1.68 12.24 -56.73
CA GLY A 467 2.28 12.89 -57.88
C GLY A 467 2.68 11.94 -59.00
N ALA A 468 3.22 12.50 -60.06
CA ALA A 468 3.85 11.75 -61.15
C ALA A 468 5.05 12.51 -61.69
N ASP A 469 6.07 11.75 -62.11
CA ASP A 469 7.21 12.24 -62.87
C ASP A 469 7.00 11.86 -64.34
N VAL A 470 6.64 12.84 -65.15
CA VAL A 470 6.30 12.66 -66.58
C VAL A 470 7.52 13.02 -67.41
N THR A 471 8.02 12.05 -68.18
CA THR A 471 9.06 12.25 -69.19
C THR A 471 8.53 11.93 -70.58
N GLU A 472 9.30 12.17 -71.63
CA GLU A 472 8.91 11.83 -72.99
C GLU A 472 8.72 10.29 -73.18
N ASN A 473 9.40 9.49 -72.36
CA ASN A 473 9.46 8.04 -72.61
C ASN A 473 8.71 7.22 -71.55
N VAL A 474 8.50 7.78 -70.33
CA VAL A 474 7.87 7.07 -69.24
C VAL A 474 7.24 8.03 -68.23
N THR A 475 6.13 7.58 -67.59
CA THR A 475 5.50 8.27 -66.46
C THR A 475 5.58 7.39 -65.23
N THR A 476 6.25 7.85 -64.17
CA THR A 476 6.35 7.15 -62.91
C THR A 476 5.41 7.79 -61.88
N PHE A 477 4.47 7.08 -61.37
CA PHE A 477 3.54 7.55 -60.35
C PHE A 477 4.14 7.40 -58.95
N ARG A 478 3.96 8.45 -58.08
CA ARG A 478 4.45 8.52 -56.72
C ARG A 478 3.27 8.30 -55.77
N TYR A 479 3.52 7.44 -54.74
CA TYR A 479 2.55 7.11 -53.71
C TYR A 479 3.13 7.35 -52.36
N GLU A 480 2.28 7.83 -51.42
CA GLU A 480 2.61 7.99 -50.01
C GLU A 480 1.58 7.28 -49.13
N LYS A 481 2.03 6.73 -47.98
CA LYS A 481 1.11 6.17 -46.98
C LYS A 481 0.39 7.28 -46.28
N ARG A 482 -0.94 7.23 -46.27
CA ARG A 482 -1.80 8.14 -45.51
C ARG A 482 -2.87 7.35 -44.79
N ARG A 483 -3.41 7.94 -43.73
CA ARG A 483 -4.53 7.38 -42.95
C ARG A 483 -5.75 7.16 -43.83
N GLN A 484 -6.42 6.00 -43.65
CA GLN A 484 -7.54 5.58 -44.48
C GLN A 484 -8.81 5.34 -43.65
N LYS A 485 -9.92 5.98 -44.04
CA LYS A 485 -11.25 5.73 -43.48
C LYS A 485 -11.90 4.49 -44.09
N GLY A 486 -12.85 3.87 -43.36
CA GLY A 486 -13.73 2.85 -43.89
C GLY A 486 -13.18 1.42 -43.81
N ALA A 487 -12.03 1.18 -43.18
CA ALA A 487 -11.61 -0.15 -42.81
C ALA A 487 -12.49 -0.69 -41.70
N VAL A 488 -12.88 -1.97 -41.78
CA VAL A 488 -13.71 -2.63 -40.76
C VAL A 488 -12.90 -3.67 -40.03
N TYR A 489 -12.93 -3.62 -38.71
CA TYR A 489 -12.22 -4.54 -37.82
C TYR A 489 -13.15 -5.26 -36.87
N ASN A 490 -12.78 -6.50 -36.54
CA ASN A 490 -13.28 -7.22 -35.38
C ASN A 490 -12.15 -7.44 -34.37
N VAL A 491 -12.47 -7.39 -33.09
CA VAL A 491 -11.52 -7.64 -32.00
C VAL A 491 -11.95 -8.86 -31.23
N TYR A 492 -11.00 -9.76 -31.03
CA TYR A 492 -11.19 -11.04 -30.33
C TYR A 492 -10.27 -11.11 -29.12
N ALA A 493 -10.63 -11.94 -28.14
CA ALA A 493 -9.77 -12.27 -27.03
C ALA A 493 -8.61 -13.17 -27.51
N GLY A 494 -7.37 -12.70 -27.39
CA GLY A 494 -6.17 -13.47 -27.77
C GLY A 494 -5.76 -14.52 -26.74
N ALA A 495 -6.23 -14.35 -25.50
CA ALA A 495 -6.13 -15.28 -24.37
C ALA A 495 -7.40 -15.14 -23.54
N ASP A 496 -7.58 -15.99 -22.51
CA ASP A 496 -8.63 -15.77 -21.51
C ASP A 496 -8.42 -14.40 -20.85
N ILE A 497 -9.47 -13.60 -20.81
CA ILE A 497 -9.46 -12.25 -20.21
C ILE A 497 -10.32 -12.29 -18.95
N THR A 498 -9.71 -11.85 -17.84
CA THR A 498 -10.35 -11.79 -16.53
C THR A 498 -10.38 -10.35 -16.04
N THR A 499 -11.37 -10.03 -15.22
CA THR A 499 -11.34 -8.82 -14.39
C THR A 499 -10.17 -8.86 -13.43
N ALA A 500 -9.77 -7.72 -12.87
CA ALA A 500 -8.70 -7.66 -11.88
C ALA A 500 -9.02 -8.47 -10.59
N TYR A 501 -10.30 -8.72 -10.28
CA TYR A 501 -10.72 -9.60 -9.17
C TYR A 501 -10.91 -11.08 -9.58
N GLY A 502 -10.48 -11.47 -10.80
CA GLY A 502 -10.36 -12.87 -11.21
C GLY A 502 -11.58 -13.48 -11.89
N THR A 503 -12.65 -12.72 -12.17
CA THR A 503 -13.80 -13.24 -12.94
C THR A 503 -13.48 -13.25 -14.42
N LYS A 504 -13.64 -14.40 -15.06
CA LYS A 504 -13.47 -14.54 -16.52
C LYS A 504 -14.57 -13.77 -17.26
N VAL A 505 -14.15 -12.88 -18.17
CA VAL A 505 -15.04 -12.07 -19.03
C VAL A 505 -15.10 -12.66 -20.43
N TYR A 506 -13.97 -13.07 -20.98
CA TYR A 506 -13.85 -13.68 -22.31
C TYR A 506 -12.93 -14.88 -22.25
N SER A 507 -13.28 -15.94 -22.99
CA SER A 507 -12.39 -17.05 -23.31
C SER A 507 -11.56 -16.71 -24.54
N LYS A 508 -10.40 -17.33 -24.68
CA LYS A 508 -9.57 -17.19 -25.89
C LYS A 508 -10.40 -17.49 -27.15
N GLY A 509 -10.39 -16.55 -28.09
CA GLY A 509 -11.12 -16.63 -29.37
C GLY A 509 -12.50 -15.99 -29.33
N ASP A 510 -13.04 -15.61 -28.17
CA ASP A 510 -14.34 -14.95 -28.10
C ASP A 510 -14.31 -13.59 -28.79
N LEU A 511 -15.40 -13.24 -29.45
CA LEU A 511 -15.60 -11.92 -30.04
C LEU A 511 -15.82 -10.87 -28.95
N VAL A 512 -14.93 -9.90 -28.88
CA VAL A 512 -15.01 -8.78 -27.92
C VAL A 512 -15.80 -7.61 -28.51
N LYS A 513 -15.52 -7.28 -29.76
CA LYS A 513 -16.21 -6.23 -30.48
C LYS A 513 -16.13 -6.46 -31.99
N GLU A 514 -17.21 -6.18 -32.68
CA GLU A 514 -17.30 -6.29 -34.12
C GLU A 514 -17.64 -4.98 -34.81
N ASN A 515 -17.43 -4.94 -36.12
CA ASN A 515 -17.84 -3.84 -36.99
C ASN A 515 -17.24 -2.46 -36.57
N LEU A 516 -15.99 -2.49 -36.19
CA LEU A 516 -15.24 -1.28 -35.85
C LEU A 516 -14.76 -0.61 -37.11
N ILE A 517 -15.26 0.57 -37.43
CA ILE A 517 -14.98 1.27 -38.69
C ILE A 517 -14.04 2.46 -38.41
N THR A 518 -12.96 2.54 -39.21
CA THR A 518 -12.05 3.70 -39.13
C THR A 518 -12.73 4.98 -39.61
N ASP A 519 -12.55 6.04 -38.87
CA ASP A 519 -13.12 7.37 -39.13
C ASP A 519 -12.34 8.16 -40.20
N SER A 520 -12.63 9.45 -40.36
CA SER A 520 -11.91 10.35 -41.25
C SER A 520 -10.42 10.52 -40.92
N ASN A 521 -10.01 10.25 -39.68
CA ASN A 521 -8.62 10.26 -39.25
C ASN A 521 -7.91 8.92 -39.47
N GLY A 522 -8.60 7.97 -40.08
CA GLY A 522 -8.11 6.61 -40.28
C GLY A 522 -7.90 5.84 -38.99
N SER A 523 -8.69 6.11 -37.95
CA SER A 523 -8.58 5.47 -36.65
C SER A 523 -9.92 4.98 -36.14
N VAL A 524 -9.87 3.96 -35.27
CA VAL A 524 -10.99 3.55 -34.43
C VAL A 524 -10.50 3.23 -33.03
N ILE A 525 -11.27 3.64 -32.01
CA ILE A 525 -10.88 3.57 -30.61
C ILE A 525 -11.84 2.70 -29.84
N LEU A 526 -11.33 1.69 -29.13
CA LEU A 526 -12.04 0.92 -28.13
C LEU A 526 -11.62 1.38 -26.74
N LYS A 527 -12.60 1.71 -25.91
CA LYS A 527 -12.39 2.12 -24.51
C LYS A 527 -12.94 1.09 -23.54
N ASN A 528 -12.52 1.20 -22.28
CA ASN A 528 -13.01 0.38 -21.18
C ASN A 528 -12.79 -1.13 -21.36
N LEU A 529 -11.67 -1.48 -21.97
CA LEU A 529 -11.25 -2.87 -22.11
C LEU A 529 -10.60 -3.35 -20.83
N HIS A 530 -10.95 -4.56 -20.37
CA HIS A 530 -10.17 -5.22 -19.32
C HIS A 530 -8.74 -5.47 -19.78
N LEU A 531 -7.80 -5.48 -18.85
CA LEU A 531 -6.40 -5.78 -19.17
C LEU A 531 -6.29 -7.22 -19.69
N GLY A 532 -5.56 -7.40 -20.79
CA GLY A 532 -5.46 -8.71 -21.43
C GLY A 532 -4.81 -8.65 -22.80
N THR A 533 -4.86 -9.76 -23.50
CA THR A 533 -4.34 -9.88 -24.87
C THR A 533 -5.51 -9.94 -25.86
N TYR A 534 -5.45 -9.10 -26.87
CA TYR A 534 -6.47 -8.96 -27.90
C TYR A 534 -5.89 -9.28 -29.27
N VAL A 535 -6.70 -9.86 -30.17
CA VAL A 535 -6.38 -10.05 -31.58
C VAL A 535 -7.31 -9.18 -32.40
N VAL A 536 -6.73 -8.26 -33.16
CA VAL A 536 -7.44 -7.40 -34.10
C VAL A 536 -7.35 -8.01 -35.47
N LYS A 537 -8.50 -8.20 -36.15
CA LYS A 537 -8.59 -8.72 -37.52
C LYS A 537 -9.27 -7.71 -38.40
N GLU A 538 -8.69 -7.46 -39.58
CA GLU A 538 -9.35 -6.68 -40.60
C GLU A 538 -10.38 -7.55 -41.32
N VAL A 539 -11.63 -7.17 -41.28
CA VAL A 539 -12.75 -7.88 -41.92
C VAL A 539 -12.97 -7.36 -43.32
N GLN A 540 -12.82 -6.06 -43.51
CA GLN A 540 -12.98 -5.39 -44.80
C GLN A 540 -11.94 -4.24 -44.90
N ALA A 541 -11.20 -4.24 -46.03
CA ALA A 541 -10.30 -3.13 -46.33
C ALA A 541 -11.09 -1.90 -46.81
N PRO A 542 -10.50 -0.69 -46.71
CA PRO A 542 -11.08 0.49 -47.37
C PRO A 542 -11.20 0.29 -48.88
N SER A 543 -12.13 0.99 -49.51
CA SER A 543 -12.27 0.96 -50.97
C SER A 543 -10.94 1.33 -51.66
N GLY A 544 -10.52 0.56 -52.64
CA GLY A 544 -9.27 0.72 -53.37
C GLY A 544 -8.12 -0.14 -52.84
N PHE A 545 -8.31 -0.85 -51.73
CA PHE A 545 -7.27 -1.63 -51.10
C PHE A 545 -7.61 -3.13 -51.05
N TYR A 546 -6.56 -3.92 -50.99
CA TYR A 546 -6.64 -5.36 -50.84
C TYR A 546 -6.51 -5.78 -49.38
N ASN A 547 -7.38 -6.63 -48.88
CA ASN A 547 -7.31 -7.20 -47.54
C ASN A 547 -6.54 -8.54 -47.58
N ALA A 548 -5.32 -8.53 -47.12
CA ALA A 548 -4.48 -9.73 -47.03
C ALA A 548 -4.86 -10.68 -45.87
N GLY A 549 -5.87 -10.32 -45.06
CA GLY A 549 -6.26 -11.08 -43.87
C GLY A 549 -5.29 -10.96 -42.69
N GLU A 550 -4.56 -9.84 -42.58
CA GLU A 550 -3.63 -9.60 -41.51
C GLU A 550 -4.34 -9.57 -40.16
N GLU A 551 -3.72 -10.22 -39.18
CA GLU A 551 -4.13 -10.17 -37.77
C GLU A 551 -3.02 -9.60 -36.91
N LYS A 552 -3.39 -8.77 -35.94
CA LYS A 552 -2.41 -8.20 -35.00
C LYS A 552 -2.80 -8.47 -33.56
N THR A 553 -1.82 -8.96 -32.81
CA THR A 553 -1.98 -9.18 -31.37
C THR A 553 -1.54 -7.95 -30.60
N VAL A 554 -2.40 -7.46 -29.71
CA VAL A 554 -2.16 -6.30 -28.86
C VAL A 554 -2.36 -6.70 -27.42
N LYS A 555 -1.45 -6.29 -26.53
CA LYS A 555 -1.52 -6.55 -25.10
C LYS A 555 -1.76 -5.25 -24.33
N LEU A 556 -2.81 -5.24 -23.52
CA LEU A 556 -3.07 -4.24 -22.50
C LEU A 556 -2.61 -4.83 -21.17
N ALA A 557 -1.51 -4.34 -20.63
CA ALA A 557 -0.91 -4.86 -19.40
C ALA A 557 -0.98 -3.80 -18.29
N TYR A 558 -1.09 -4.26 -17.03
CA TYR A 558 -1.06 -3.37 -15.88
C TYR A 558 0.17 -2.44 -15.93
N ALA A 559 -0.07 -1.14 -15.88
CA ALA A 559 0.95 -0.10 -16.02
C ALA A 559 1.32 0.58 -14.69
N GLY A 560 0.90 -0.02 -13.56
CA GLY A 560 1.10 0.53 -12.22
C GLY A 560 -0.10 1.33 -11.71
N GLN A 561 -0.18 1.45 -10.41
CA GLN A 561 -1.35 2.00 -9.71
C GLN A 561 -1.66 3.48 -9.99
N ASN A 562 -0.68 4.24 -10.51
CA ASN A 562 -0.81 5.68 -10.79
C ASN A 562 -1.26 5.97 -12.22
N VAL A 563 -1.46 4.94 -13.06
CA VAL A 563 -1.94 5.09 -14.43
C VAL A 563 -3.45 4.88 -14.44
N GLU A 564 -4.17 5.89 -14.92
CA GLU A 564 -5.64 5.84 -14.95
C GLU A 564 -6.17 4.90 -16.04
N VAL A 565 -5.62 5.02 -17.27
CA VAL A 565 -5.99 4.21 -18.43
C VAL A 565 -4.73 3.73 -19.13
N VAL A 566 -4.69 2.45 -19.48
CA VAL A 566 -3.62 1.87 -20.29
C VAL A 566 -3.92 2.09 -21.76
N PHE A 567 -3.03 2.73 -22.48
CA PHE A 567 -3.15 2.95 -23.91
C PHE A 567 -2.29 1.97 -24.67
N SER A 568 -2.85 1.43 -25.77
CA SER A 568 -2.11 0.68 -26.77
C SER A 568 -2.66 0.99 -28.14
N GLU A 569 -1.78 0.89 -29.14
CA GLU A 569 -2.14 1.15 -30.53
C GLU A 569 -1.56 0.12 -31.47
N THR A 570 -2.21 -0.04 -32.62
CA THR A 570 -1.70 -0.87 -33.70
C THR A 570 -2.09 -0.25 -35.04
N THR A 571 -1.22 -0.40 -36.05
CA THR A 571 -1.42 0.16 -37.38
C THR A 571 -1.45 -0.98 -38.39
N PHE A 572 -2.50 -1.04 -39.19
CA PHE A 572 -2.61 -1.93 -40.35
C PHE A 572 -2.31 -1.15 -41.62
N THR A 573 -1.55 -1.75 -42.53
CA THR A 573 -1.24 -1.17 -43.84
C THR A 573 -1.74 -2.13 -44.92
N ASN A 574 -2.55 -1.63 -45.83
CA ASN A 574 -2.96 -2.46 -46.98
C ASN A 574 -2.31 -1.94 -48.27
N ASP A 575 -2.00 -2.87 -49.16
CA ASP A 575 -1.60 -2.57 -50.50
C ASP A 575 -2.80 -2.14 -51.34
N ARG A 576 -2.61 -1.22 -52.26
CA ARG A 576 -3.60 -0.87 -53.27
C ARG A 576 -3.92 -2.10 -54.15
N GLN A 577 -5.14 -2.19 -54.62
CA GLN A 577 -5.41 -3.07 -55.74
C GLN A 577 -4.55 -2.65 -56.95
N LYS A 578 -3.84 -3.59 -57.55
CA LYS A 578 -2.92 -3.37 -58.65
C LYS A 578 -3.53 -3.77 -59.99
N ALA A 579 -3.17 -3.08 -61.06
CA ALA A 579 -3.47 -3.51 -62.44
C ALA A 579 -2.35 -4.39 -62.99
N GLU A 580 -2.68 -5.42 -63.72
CA GLU A 580 -1.78 -6.18 -64.54
C GLU A 580 -2.24 -6.06 -65.98
N VAL A 581 -1.47 -5.40 -66.89
CA VAL A 581 -1.87 -5.21 -68.28
C VAL A 581 -0.96 -6.04 -69.17
N ILE A 582 -1.58 -6.91 -69.95
CA ILE A 582 -0.88 -7.82 -70.87
C ILE A 582 -1.55 -7.70 -72.24
N VAL A 583 -0.80 -7.43 -73.27
CA VAL A 583 -1.26 -7.47 -74.61
C VAL A 583 -0.61 -8.63 -75.35
N THR A 584 -1.39 -9.28 -76.23
CA THR A 584 -0.90 -10.37 -77.06
C THR A 584 -0.91 -9.90 -78.52
N LYS A 585 0.19 -10.07 -79.22
CA LYS A 585 0.33 -9.74 -80.59
C LYS A 585 0.30 -11.02 -81.43
N GLN A 586 -0.59 -11.05 -82.43
CA GLN A 586 -0.76 -12.20 -83.31
C GLN A 586 -0.80 -11.79 -84.79
N ASP A 587 -0.41 -12.74 -85.66
CA ASP A 587 -0.70 -12.69 -87.08
C ASP A 587 -2.22 -12.84 -87.29
N LYS A 588 -2.81 -12.02 -88.16
CA LYS A 588 -4.26 -12.00 -88.36
C LYS A 588 -4.79 -13.30 -88.95
N ASP A 589 -3.99 -13.96 -89.81
CA ASP A 589 -4.39 -15.13 -90.57
C ASP A 589 -4.00 -16.43 -89.82
N THR A 590 -2.78 -16.50 -89.31
CA THR A 590 -2.23 -17.71 -88.71
C THR A 590 -2.46 -17.78 -87.20
N GLU A 591 -2.82 -16.68 -86.55
CA GLU A 591 -2.95 -16.51 -85.11
C GLU A 591 -1.66 -16.85 -84.34
N ASN A 592 -0.54 -17.02 -85.04
CA ASN A 592 0.75 -17.23 -84.37
C ASN A 592 1.22 -15.98 -83.63
N PRO A 593 1.90 -16.13 -82.48
CA PRO A 593 2.43 -15.02 -81.73
C PRO A 593 3.52 -14.25 -82.47
N LEU A 594 3.50 -12.90 -82.35
CA LEU A 594 4.43 -12.05 -83.08
C LEU A 594 5.35 -11.35 -82.11
N ASN A 595 6.67 -11.53 -82.24
CA ASN A 595 7.71 -10.94 -81.49
C ASN A 595 8.09 -9.54 -82.03
N GLY A 596 8.51 -8.59 -81.14
CA GLY A 596 9.09 -7.28 -81.55
C GLY A 596 8.05 -6.20 -81.83
N GLY A 597 6.77 -6.41 -81.60
CA GLY A 597 5.75 -5.35 -81.62
C GLY A 597 5.90 -4.45 -80.38
N ILE A 598 5.94 -3.12 -80.57
CA ILE A 598 6.03 -2.14 -79.50
C ILE A 598 4.64 -1.55 -79.23
N PHE A 599 4.21 -1.62 -77.99
CA PHE A 599 2.95 -1.06 -77.47
C PHE A 599 3.21 0.04 -76.46
N GLY A 600 2.43 1.12 -76.53
CA GLY A 600 2.39 2.17 -75.52
C GLY A 600 1.08 2.13 -74.73
N ILE A 601 1.18 2.22 -73.41
CA ILE A 601 0.02 2.48 -72.56
C ILE A 601 -0.06 3.95 -72.22
N TYR A 602 -1.26 4.51 -72.34
CA TYR A 602 -1.51 5.95 -72.19
C TYR A 602 -2.65 6.21 -71.21
N ALA A 603 -2.66 7.39 -70.58
CA ALA A 603 -3.80 7.89 -69.86
C ALA A 603 -4.96 8.23 -70.82
N ALA A 604 -6.09 7.54 -70.69
CA ALA A 604 -7.31 7.83 -71.46
C ALA A 604 -8.20 8.89 -70.83
N SER A 605 -7.93 9.29 -69.59
CA SER A 605 -8.52 10.40 -68.84
C SER A 605 -7.43 11.15 -68.10
N ASP A 606 -7.74 12.38 -67.61
CA ASP A 606 -6.84 13.08 -66.68
C ASP A 606 -6.73 12.26 -65.42
N ILE A 607 -5.48 12.08 -64.92
CA ILE A 607 -5.16 11.39 -63.69
C ILE A 607 -4.93 12.44 -62.64
N THR A 608 -5.71 12.42 -61.55
CA THR A 608 -5.61 13.36 -60.43
C THR A 608 -5.06 12.65 -59.16
N ASN A 609 -4.28 13.38 -58.40
CA ASN A 609 -3.83 12.92 -57.06
C ASN A 609 -4.93 13.02 -56.03
N VAL A 610 -4.65 12.59 -54.81
CA VAL A 610 -5.58 12.64 -53.66
C VAL A 610 -6.08 14.06 -53.33
N ASP A 611 -5.30 15.09 -53.67
CA ASP A 611 -5.62 16.49 -53.42
C ASP A 611 -6.40 17.14 -54.61
N GLY A 612 -6.73 16.35 -55.65
CA GLY A 612 -7.48 16.78 -56.83
C GLY A 612 -6.61 17.45 -57.90
N THR A 613 -5.29 17.46 -57.75
CA THR A 613 -4.37 18.03 -58.74
C THR A 613 -4.13 17.04 -59.89
N VAL A 614 -4.21 17.51 -61.13
CA VAL A 614 -3.91 16.68 -62.32
C VAL A 614 -2.39 16.44 -62.38
N VAL A 615 -1.99 15.18 -62.26
CA VAL A 615 -0.58 14.71 -62.24
C VAL A 615 -0.17 14.13 -63.61
N ALA A 616 -1.13 13.62 -64.38
CA ALA A 616 -0.91 13.25 -65.80
C ALA A 616 -2.18 13.56 -66.59
N LYS A 617 -2.02 14.27 -67.73
CA LYS A 617 -3.15 14.63 -68.58
C LYS A 617 -3.55 13.47 -69.47
N LYS A 618 -4.78 13.47 -69.97
CA LYS A 618 -5.24 12.56 -71.04
C LYS A 618 -4.22 12.60 -72.20
N GLY A 619 -3.85 11.44 -72.71
CA GLY A 619 -2.88 11.26 -73.78
C GLY A 619 -1.43 11.17 -73.36
N THR A 620 -1.13 11.31 -72.00
CA THR A 620 0.22 11.13 -71.50
C THR A 620 0.65 9.65 -71.64
N LEU A 621 1.83 9.41 -72.24
CA LEU A 621 2.46 8.10 -72.30
C LEU A 621 2.90 7.66 -70.90
N ILE A 622 2.51 6.46 -70.51
CA ILE A 622 2.88 5.89 -69.22
C ILE A 622 4.10 4.98 -69.36
N GLU A 623 4.02 4.00 -70.29
CA GLU A 623 5.09 3.02 -70.51
C GLU A 623 5.02 2.44 -71.92
N LYS A 624 6.16 1.99 -72.46
CA LYS A 624 6.22 1.19 -73.69
C LYS A 624 6.71 -0.21 -73.36
N ALA A 625 6.06 -1.20 -73.93
CA ALA A 625 6.43 -2.60 -73.77
C ALA A 625 6.55 -3.28 -75.14
N THR A 626 7.50 -4.20 -75.28
CA THR A 626 7.76 -4.92 -76.52
C THR A 626 7.33 -6.38 -76.38
N THR A 627 6.69 -6.94 -77.41
CA THR A 627 6.28 -8.34 -77.39
C THR A 627 7.47 -9.28 -77.49
N GLY A 628 7.47 -10.33 -76.64
CA GLY A 628 8.45 -11.40 -76.66
C GLY A 628 8.14 -12.48 -77.70
N THR A 629 8.88 -13.57 -77.66
CA THR A 629 8.70 -14.74 -78.56
C THR A 629 7.35 -15.45 -78.36
N ASP A 630 6.70 -15.25 -77.21
CA ASP A 630 5.35 -15.70 -76.92
C ASP A 630 4.24 -14.75 -77.42
N GLY A 631 4.64 -13.69 -78.08
CA GLY A 631 3.78 -12.61 -78.57
C GLY A 631 3.21 -11.72 -77.50
N LYS A 632 3.66 -11.81 -76.25
CA LYS A 632 3.13 -10.99 -75.17
C LYS A 632 4.02 -9.83 -74.79
N ALA A 633 3.38 -8.71 -74.54
CA ALA A 633 4.00 -7.54 -73.87
C ALA A 633 3.27 -7.28 -72.58
N LYS A 634 4.00 -7.31 -71.46
CA LYS A 634 3.50 -7.01 -70.11
C LYS A 634 4.02 -5.65 -69.68
N PHE A 635 3.12 -4.76 -69.25
CA PHE A 635 3.47 -3.47 -68.69
C PHE A 635 3.84 -3.58 -67.20
N SER A 636 4.84 -2.87 -66.78
CA SER A 636 5.35 -2.89 -65.42
C SER A 636 4.87 -1.66 -64.59
N ALA A 637 4.31 -0.66 -65.24
CA ALA A 637 3.87 0.58 -64.61
C ALA A 637 2.81 0.30 -63.54
N ASP A 638 3.01 0.91 -62.35
CA ASP A 638 2.07 0.83 -61.22
C ASP A 638 0.92 1.84 -61.41
N LEU A 639 -0.11 1.41 -62.16
CA LEU A 639 -1.20 2.26 -62.58
C LEU A 639 -2.07 2.76 -61.45
N PRO A 640 -2.40 4.07 -61.39
CA PRO A 640 -3.42 4.58 -60.48
C PRO A 640 -4.81 3.98 -60.69
N LEU A 641 -5.45 3.59 -59.59
CA LEU A 641 -6.80 3.10 -59.57
C LEU A 641 -7.82 4.24 -59.74
N GLY A 642 -8.93 3.99 -60.39
CA GLY A 642 -10.01 4.95 -60.61
C GLY A 642 -9.94 5.71 -61.94
N PHE A 643 -9.02 5.37 -62.81
CA PHE A 643 -8.80 6.05 -64.07
C PHE A 643 -8.94 5.11 -65.29
N SER A 644 -9.07 5.71 -66.49
CA SER A 644 -9.14 4.97 -67.74
C SER A 644 -7.83 5.06 -68.49
N TYR A 645 -7.49 3.98 -69.18
CA TYR A 645 -6.24 3.80 -69.91
C TYR A 645 -6.51 3.31 -71.34
N GLU A 646 -5.59 3.55 -72.24
CA GLU A 646 -5.62 3.00 -73.60
C GLU A 646 -4.26 2.42 -73.97
N VAL A 647 -4.27 1.26 -74.62
CA VAL A 647 -3.07 0.67 -75.21
C VAL A 647 -3.16 0.75 -76.70
N LYS A 648 -2.08 1.21 -77.35
CA LYS A 648 -1.95 1.36 -78.77
C LYS A 648 -0.66 0.69 -79.25
N GLU A 649 -0.72 0.12 -80.47
CA GLU A 649 0.49 -0.29 -81.16
C GLU A 649 1.31 0.92 -81.58
N GLU A 650 2.54 1.02 -81.13
CA GLU A 650 3.49 2.11 -81.55
C GLU A 650 4.29 1.69 -82.78
N GLN A 651 4.70 0.42 -82.81
CA GLN A 651 5.47 -0.13 -83.91
C GLN A 651 5.05 -1.58 -84.15
N ALA A 652 4.72 -1.90 -85.40
CA ALA A 652 4.43 -3.24 -85.81
C ALA A 652 5.69 -4.13 -85.77
N PRO A 653 5.54 -5.44 -85.54
CA PRO A 653 6.61 -6.39 -85.77
C PRO A 653 7.10 -6.31 -87.25
N THR A 654 8.35 -6.67 -87.45
CA THR A 654 8.94 -6.68 -88.80
C THR A 654 8.12 -7.56 -89.76
N GLY A 655 7.76 -7.03 -90.94
CA GLY A 655 6.96 -7.71 -91.89
C GLY A 655 5.45 -7.54 -91.75
N TYR A 656 4.98 -6.70 -90.85
CA TYR A 656 3.57 -6.46 -90.58
C TYR A 656 3.21 -4.97 -90.72
N VAL A 657 1.97 -4.72 -91.03
CA VAL A 657 1.39 -3.40 -91.12
C VAL A 657 0.92 -2.97 -89.74
N ARG A 658 1.32 -1.77 -89.24
CA ARG A 658 0.81 -1.23 -88.01
C ARG A 658 -0.70 -1.02 -88.08
N ASN A 659 -1.43 -1.60 -87.13
CA ASN A 659 -2.87 -1.37 -86.99
C ASN A 659 -3.13 -0.17 -86.05
N THR A 660 -3.55 0.96 -86.61
CA THR A 660 -3.86 2.18 -85.86
C THR A 660 -5.32 2.27 -85.45
N GLU A 661 -6.17 1.40 -85.97
CA GLU A 661 -7.62 1.37 -85.63
C GLU A 661 -7.93 0.59 -84.38
N ASP A 662 -7.09 -0.40 -84.07
CA ASP A 662 -7.25 -1.26 -82.88
C ASP A 662 -6.58 -0.53 -81.68
N VAL A 663 -7.43 0.04 -80.78
CA VAL A 663 -7.04 0.72 -79.55
C VAL A 663 -7.78 0.04 -78.39
N TYR A 664 -7.02 -0.62 -77.51
CA TYR A 664 -7.58 -1.26 -76.34
C TYR A 664 -7.78 -0.21 -75.21
N GLN A 665 -9.04 0.10 -74.88
CA GLN A 665 -9.43 0.97 -73.78
C GLN A 665 -10.00 0.19 -72.62
N PHE A 666 -9.58 0.52 -71.40
CA PHE A 666 -10.11 -0.09 -70.18
C PHE A 666 -10.16 0.94 -69.05
N ALA A 667 -11.09 0.75 -68.11
CA ALA A 667 -11.17 1.51 -66.87
C ALA A 667 -10.64 0.63 -65.71
N PHE A 668 -9.62 1.11 -65.02
CA PHE A 668 -9.13 0.44 -63.79
C PHE A 668 -9.93 0.94 -62.62
N SER A 669 -11.04 0.23 -62.31
CA SER A 669 -11.94 0.51 -61.19
C SER A 669 -11.78 -0.54 -60.11
N TYR A 670 -12.03 -0.14 -58.84
CA TYR A 670 -12.01 -1.05 -57.73
C TYR A 670 -13.06 -2.15 -57.91
N THR A 671 -12.67 -3.41 -57.70
CA THR A 671 -13.55 -4.57 -57.82
C THR A 671 -14.09 -5.00 -56.45
N ASN A 672 -13.19 -5.45 -55.58
CA ASN A 672 -13.47 -5.88 -54.19
C ASN A 672 -12.14 -6.00 -53.45
N ASP A 673 -12.22 -6.18 -52.09
CA ASP A 673 -11.03 -6.27 -51.25
C ASP A 673 -10.37 -7.66 -51.18
N LYS A 674 -10.84 -8.63 -51.99
CA LYS A 674 -10.28 -10.00 -52.05
C LYS A 674 -9.32 -10.20 -53.22
N GLU A 675 -9.32 -9.28 -54.14
CA GLU A 675 -8.48 -9.32 -55.33
C GLU A 675 -7.33 -8.34 -55.23
N ALA A 676 -6.11 -8.88 -55.14
CA ALA A 676 -4.89 -8.05 -55.08
C ALA A 676 -4.57 -7.43 -56.47
N LYS A 677 -4.93 -8.10 -57.55
CA LYS A 677 -4.66 -7.72 -58.94
C LYS A 677 -5.88 -7.89 -59.81
N VAL A 678 -6.10 -6.89 -60.65
CA VAL A 678 -7.05 -6.95 -61.78
C VAL A 678 -6.25 -7.05 -63.07
N THR A 679 -6.52 -8.10 -63.85
CA THR A 679 -5.80 -8.38 -65.09
C THR A 679 -6.60 -7.89 -66.30
N PHE A 680 -5.96 -7.08 -67.13
CA PHE A 680 -6.48 -6.53 -68.37
C PHE A 680 -5.72 -7.16 -69.52
N ASN A 681 -6.44 -7.85 -70.43
CA ASN A 681 -5.85 -8.56 -71.57
C ASN A 681 -6.51 -8.13 -72.87
N HIS A 682 -5.71 -7.94 -73.92
CA HIS A 682 -6.21 -7.69 -75.28
C HIS A 682 -5.29 -8.36 -76.31
N THR A 683 -5.88 -8.82 -77.40
CA THR A 683 -5.15 -9.42 -78.53
C THR A 683 -5.21 -8.50 -79.72
N PHE A 684 -4.09 -8.00 -80.11
CA PHE A 684 -3.91 -7.19 -81.33
C PHE A 684 -3.50 -8.11 -82.48
N LYS A 685 -4.19 -7.97 -83.62
CA LYS A 685 -3.89 -8.75 -84.82
C LYS A 685 -3.39 -7.83 -85.95
N ASN A 686 -2.23 -8.15 -86.55
CA ASN A 686 -1.73 -7.40 -87.70
C ASN A 686 -1.76 -8.20 -89.01
N GLU A 687 -2.00 -7.46 -90.05
CA GLU A 687 -1.88 -7.96 -91.40
C GLU A 687 -0.43 -7.91 -91.84
N ARG A 688 -0.03 -8.90 -92.61
CA ARG A 688 1.31 -8.90 -93.21
C ARG A 688 1.45 -7.78 -94.22
N VAL A 689 2.64 -7.23 -94.34
CA VAL A 689 2.97 -6.38 -95.48
C VAL A 689 3.00 -7.24 -96.69
N THR A 690 2.19 -6.87 -97.70
CA THR A 690 2.12 -7.53 -99.00
C THR A 690 2.48 -6.58 -100.07
N ALA A 691 3.03 -7.10 -101.18
CA ALA A 691 3.33 -6.36 -102.39
C ALA A 691 2.31 -6.63 -103.49
N LYS A 692 2.09 -5.63 -104.33
CA LYS A 692 1.42 -5.79 -105.59
C LYS A 692 2.48 -5.83 -106.70
N ILE A 693 2.53 -6.94 -107.47
CA ILE A 693 3.38 -7.05 -108.60
C ILE A 693 2.55 -6.78 -109.85
N SER A 694 2.96 -5.84 -110.70
CA SER A 694 2.26 -5.56 -111.94
C SER A 694 3.25 -5.71 -113.12
N LEU A 695 2.80 -6.25 -114.18
CA LEU A 695 3.57 -6.36 -115.45
C LEU A 695 2.78 -5.76 -116.57
N GLN A 696 3.52 -5.22 -117.56
CA GLN A 696 3.02 -4.66 -118.80
C GLN A 696 3.62 -5.46 -119.95
N LYS A 697 2.77 -6.12 -120.74
CA LYS A 697 3.16 -6.72 -121.96
C LYS A 697 3.31 -5.59 -122.99
N LEU A 698 4.39 -5.61 -123.70
CA LEU A 698 4.66 -4.65 -124.83
C LEU A 698 4.84 -5.38 -126.11
N ASP A 699 4.52 -4.72 -127.14
CA ASP A 699 4.90 -5.16 -128.50
C ASP A 699 6.43 -5.10 -128.64
N ALA A 700 7.06 -6.18 -129.18
CA ALA A 700 8.53 -6.31 -129.16
C ALA A 700 9.26 -5.29 -130.11
N GLU A 701 8.60 -4.83 -131.18
CA GLU A 701 9.18 -3.89 -132.09
C GLU A 701 8.96 -2.44 -131.60
N THR A 702 7.70 -2.16 -131.34
CA THR A 702 7.36 -0.73 -131.04
C THR A 702 7.62 -0.37 -129.59
N LYS A 703 7.87 -1.33 -128.70
CA LYS A 703 8.04 -1.16 -127.31
C LYS A 703 6.85 -0.47 -126.64
N LYS A 704 5.70 -0.46 -127.30
CA LYS A 704 4.43 0.14 -126.77
C LYS A 704 3.45 -0.88 -126.28
N ALA A 705 2.51 -0.52 -125.46
CA ALA A 705 1.41 -1.31 -125.03
C ALA A 705 0.23 -1.37 -126.05
N VAL A 706 0.55 -1.22 -127.31
CA VAL A 706 -0.39 -1.23 -128.41
C VAL A 706 0.09 -2.28 -129.41
N PRO A 707 -0.70 -3.28 -129.70
CA PRO A 707 -0.30 -4.32 -130.66
C PRO A 707 -0.33 -3.85 -132.03
N GLN A 708 0.47 -4.48 -132.90
CA GLN A 708 0.49 -4.18 -134.40
C GLN A 708 -0.32 -5.24 -135.15
N GLY A 709 -1.09 -4.82 -136.14
CA GLY A 709 -1.90 -5.66 -136.96
C GLY A 709 -2.92 -6.42 -136.16
N ASP A 710 -3.13 -7.64 -136.46
CA ASP A 710 -4.11 -8.58 -135.80
C ASP A 710 -3.52 -9.22 -134.57
N ALA A 711 -2.36 -8.75 -134.03
CA ALA A 711 -1.78 -9.26 -132.79
C ALA A 711 -2.54 -8.72 -131.60
N THR A 712 -2.53 -9.50 -130.51
CA THR A 712 -3.12 -9.09 -129.21
C THR A 712 -2.04 -9.13 -128.07
N LEU A 713 -2.15 -8.22 -127.14
CA LEU A 713 -1.38 -8.27 -125.93
C LEU A 713 -2.16 -8.95 -124.80
N GLU A 714 -3.45 -9.25 -125.08
CA GLU A 714 -4.38 -9.91 -124.14
C GLU A 714 -4.04 -11.42 -124.04
N LYS A 715 -4.41 -12.05 -122.89
CA LYS A 715 -4.31 -13.46 -122.59
C LYS A 715 -2.87 -14.04 -122.61
N ALA A 716 -1.84 -13.23 -122.61
CA ALA A 716 -0.52 -13.76 -122.38
C ALA A 716 -0.35 -14.22 -120.92
N VAL A 717 0.11 -15.40 -120.72
CA VAL A 717 0.25 -16.01 -119.39
C VAL A 717 1.69 -15.98 -118.97
N TYR A 718 1.93 -15.43 -117.75
CA TYR A 718 3.19 -15.40 -117.07
C TYR A 718 3.15 -16.10 -115.76
N GLY A 719 4.10 -16.90 -115.47
CA GLY A 719 4.32 -17.47 -114.14
C GLY A 719 5.21 -16.57 -113.30
N LEU A 720 4.76 -16.24 -112.08
CA LEU A 720 5.60 -15.58 -111.12
C LEU A 720 6.24 -16.66 -110.25
N TYR A 721 7.57 -16.70 -110.15
CA TYR A 721 8.29 -17.75 -109.40
C TYR A 721 9.12 -17.10 -108.26
N ALA A 722 9.18 -17.81 -107.07
CA ALA A 722 10.07 -17.40 -106.02
C ALA A 722 11.52 -17.59 -106.44
N ARG A 723 12.31 -16.53 -106.37
CA ARG A 723 13.73 -16.60 -106.70
C ARG A 723 14.58 -17.24 -105.58
N GLU A 724 14.14 -17.08 -104.32
CA GLU A 724 14.71 -17.64 -103.14
C GLU A 724 13.54 -18.10 -102.17
N ASN A 725 13.83 -18.81 -101.07
CA ASN A 725 12.79 -19.19 -100.14
C ASN A 725 12.07 -17.99 -99.58
N ILE A 726 10.76 -17.91 -99.72
CA ILE A 726 9.91 -16.89 -99.11
C ILE A 726 9.40 -17.47 -97.76
N VAL A 727 9.87 -16.90 -96.66
CA VAL A 727 9.52 -17.34 -95.31
C VAL A 727 8.40 -16.45 -94.74
N HIS A 728 7.44 -17.08 -94.07
CA HIS A 728 6.38 -16.34 -93.41
C HIS A 728 6.98 -15.43 -92.29
N PRO A 729 6.57 -14.16 -92.17
CA PRO A 729 7.15 -13.25 -91.20
C PRO A 729 6.80 -13.53 -89.72
N ASP A 730 5.86 -14.50 -89.48
CA ASP A 730 5.51 -14.86 -88.11
C ASP A 730 6.59 -15.73 -87.42
N GLY A 731 7.58 -16.18 -88.11
CA GLY A 731 8.67 -17.00 -87.55
C GLY A 731 8.29 -18.46 -87.24
N ALA A 732 7.02 -18.79 -87.26
CA ALA A 732 6.48 -20.13 -86.90
C ALA A 732 5.99 -20.95 -88.06
N THR A 733 5.34 -20.32 -89.00
CA THR A 733 4.78 -21.01 -90.24
C THR A 733 5.88 -21.54 -91.15
N GLY A 734 7.03 -20.93 -91.15
CA GLY A 734 8.17 -21.40 -91.98
C GLY A 734 8.11 -20.99 -93.43
N VAL A 735 8.69 -21.80 -94.34
CA VAL A 735 8.81 -21.51 -95.78
C VAL A 735 7.47 -21.66 -96.48
N MET A 736 6.97 -20.55 -97.04
CA MET A 736 5.73 -20.48 -97.80
C MET A 736 5.93 -20.94 -99.30
N TYR A 737 7.02 -20.50 -99.87
CA TYR A 737 7.44 -20.86 -101.22
C TYR A 737 8.96 -21.15 -101.17
N LYS A 738 9.38 -22.27 -101.76
CA LYS A 738 10.81 -22.57 -101.91
C LYS A 738 11.32 -21.87 -103.20
N ALA A 739 12.63 -21.67 -103.27
CA ALA A 739 13.27 -21.14 -104.48
C ALA A 739 12.85 -22.04 -105.70
N GLY A 740 12.29 -21.43 -106.75
CA GLY A 740 11.79 -22.04 -107.91
C GLY A 740 10.28 -22.41 -107.93
N ASP A 741 9.58 -22.29 -106.79
CA ASP A 741 8.14 -22.53 -106.71
C ASP A 741 7.36 -21.44 -107.46
N GLN A 742 6.29 -21.79 -108.12
CA GLN A 742 5.37 -20.85 -108.78
C GLN A 742 4.45 -20.23 -107.76
N VAL A 743 4.56 -18.87 -107.60
CA VAL A 743 3.80 -18.08 -106.60
C VAL A 743 2.41 -17.73 -107.17
N ALA A 744 2.34 -17.34 -108.46
CA ALA A 744 1.08 -16.97 -109.10
C ALA A 744 1.21 -17.06 -110.60
N THR A 745 0.05 -17.15 -111.27
CA THR A 745 -0.10 -17.00 -112.74
C THR A 745 -0.75 -15.66 -112.99
N LEU A 746 -0.14 -14.89 -113.87
CA LEU A 746 -0.64 -13.57 -114.33
C LEU A 746 -1.08 -13.71 -115.78
N THR A 747 -2.30 -13.36 -116.10
CA THR A 747 -2.83 -13.35 -117.46
C THR A 747 -3.09 -11.88 -117.82
N THR A 748 -2.56 -11.41 -118.92
CA THR A 748 -2.71 -10.00 -119.36
C THR A 748 -4.14 -9.76 -119.90
N ASP A 749 -4.66 -8.58 -119.57
CA ASP A 749 -5.93 -8.04 -120.02
C ASP A 749 -5.82 -7.48 -121.51
N GLU A 750 -6.90 -6.84 -121.93
CA GLU A 750 -6.97 -6.22 -123.31
C GLU A 750 -5.90 -5.12 -123.47
N ASN A 751 -5.44 -4.48 -122.41
CA ASN A 751 -4.41 -3.48 -122.41
C ASN A 751 -2.98 -4.05 -122.26
N GLY A 752 -2.83 -5.37 -122.22
CA GLY A 752 -1.58 -6.06 -122.00
C GLY A 752 -1.10 -6.00 -120.59
N GLN A 753 -1.97 -5.69 -119.59
CA GLN A 753 -1.62 -5.55 -118.19
C GLN A 753 -2.00 -6.78 -117.39
N ALA A 754 -1.19 -7.17 -116.45
CA ALA A 754 -1.52 -8.12 -115.47
C ALA A 754 -0.95 -7.80 -114.13
N SER A 755 -1.65 -8.09 -113.08
CA SER A 755 -1.14 -7.84 -111.76
C SER A 755 -1.59 -8.92 -110.79
N VAL A 756 -0.83 -9.17 -109.75
CA VAL A 756 -1.14 -9.94 -108.60
C VAL A 756 -0.88 -9.14 -107.32
N SER A 757 -1.85 -9.15 -106.38
CA SER A 757 -1.74 -8.50 -105.08
C SER A 757 -1.56 -9.57 -103.99
N GLY A 758 -1.14 -9.19 -102.80
CA GLY A 758 -1.03 -10.13 -101.70
C GLY A 758 0.26 -10.95 -101.72
N CYS A 759 1.21 -10.61 -102.59
CA CYS A 759 2.51 -11.28 -102.57
C CYS A 759 3.29 -10.93 -101.27
N LEU A 760 3.83 -11.97 -100.61
CA LEU A 760 4.68 -11.75 -99.48
C LEU A 760 5.97 -11.05 -99.86
N LEU A 761 6.35 -10.04 -99.13
CA LEU A 761 7.66 -9.39 -99.22
C LEU A 761 8.69 -10.33 -98.62
N TYR A 762 9.84 -10.42 -99.24
CA TYR A 762 11.03 -10.99 -98.67
C TYR A 762 11.53 -10.00 -97.56
N THR A 763 11.49 -10.43 -96.27
CA THR A 763 11.89 -9.60 -95.17
C THR A 763 13.21 -10.11 -94.61
N SER A 764 14.31 -10.02 -95.35
CA SER A 764 15.58 -9.96 -94.71
C SER A 764 15.98 -8.52 -94.76
N PRO A 765 16.11 -7.82 -93.67
CA PRO A 765 16.70 -6.46 -93.64
C PRO A 765 18.17 -6.63 -93.94
N SER A 766 18.52 -6.39 -95.19
CA SER A 766 19.90 -6.08 -95.48
C SER A 766 20.17 -4.70 -94.91
N PRO A 767 21.18 -4.52 -94.07
CA PRO A 767 21.53 -3.20 -93.49
C PRO A 767 22.06 -2.24 -94.52
N ARG A 768 21.98 -2.50 -95.85
CA ARG A 768 22.56 -1.70 -96.89
C ARG A 768 21.54 -1.01 -97.81
N ASP A 769 20.24 -1.16 -97.60
CA ASP A 769 19.26 -0.47 -98.47
C ASP A 769 18.48 0.64 -97.79
N LEU A 770 19.07 1.25 -96.77
CA LEU A 770 18.66 2.55 -96.25
C LEU A 770 19.65 3.63 -96.69
N SER A 771 19.61 4.00 -97.97
CA SER A 771 20.12 5.26 -98.47
C SER A 771 19.11 5.89 -99.42
#